data_e6ec5ac81963be9dc471c8bb63ba939c
#
_entry.id   e6ec5ac81963be9dc471c8bb63ba939c
#
_cell.length_a   1.000
_cell.length_b   1.000
_cell.length_c   1.000
_cell.angle_alpha   90.00
_cell.angle_beta   90.00
_cell.angle_gamma   90.00
#
_symmetry.space_group_name_H-M   'P 1'
#
loop_
_entity.id
_entity.type
_entity.pdbx_description
1 polymer ?
#
loop_
_entity_poly.entity_id
_entity_poly.type
_entity_poly.pdbx_seq_one_letter_code
_entity_poly.pdbx_strand_id
1 'polypeptide(L)'
;MIGKILRAAFVCLLLTPAAHGAGKDSTSVDNAYTKLVAKGGSEQHGLFTVRHIDKDWYLEVPDSLLGRHLLSVTRFLAVPEGFKLLSGEEVNHSVVYWEEHDGQTLFLREYVQTQFAPEGDRIARSLRASTVDPIIGRFDVVGRNPEGGARLVKVTSFFLEDSKLTGLNTADRKTVSVGTLQRDRSFIDTIKTYPINTEVQTLRTYAVSAGKFPASQSGAVTLKLNTSIVLLPREPMRPRFADERVGYFQNGFTLFSDTQQKTRREDIIHRYRLEPKDPAAYRRGELTEPKRPIVYYIDPATPRKWVPYLKAGVEDWNAAFEAAGFKNAIQAREWGDDPTMSLDDARLSVIRYLPSEQENAYGPRIVDPRSGEIIDSHVCWYHNVMNLLKKWYMVQCGPLDKRARTMTFDDELMGSLIRFVSSHEVGHSLGLRHNMAASSATPVEKLRDKRWVEANGHTVSIMDYARFNYVAQPEDRISPRGLFPRIGVYDRWAVEWGYRWSADGDPWTEQEALRAEVTRRLKDDPRLFYVGDEGKGADPRSQSEDLGDNNMEANEYGIRNLRRVMEHILDWTRQPDGRHDDLQDIYNAVRAQYIKYVWHVQKNILGRYEGNLSGGRLRDFVGASRQREAVEWFGRNLFDAPLWLYPVEVVQCVDKVDPVTEIYDRQSTVLSYLLAPGLLANLDNASYVASEPYPVSDYLADVHRAVWRSTDGVPERTAYYTRQLERQYVRLLENMLRPATPEARNANLAFERSDARLAVQAHVEALAADVRERLAGRREGTTDYRHFRDLAEKLEKLIRPDEAAPKD
;
A
#
# COMPACT_ATOMS: atom_id res chain seq x y z
N MET A 1 -55.12 41.09 -22.03
CA MET A 1 -55.63 42.48 -21.85
C MET A 1 -54.49 43.20 -21.11
N ILE A 2 -53.76 43.97 -21.87
CA ILE A 2 -53.59 45.44 -21.74
C ILE A 2 -53.12 45.83 -20.31
N GLY A 3 -51.94 46.20 -20.01
CA GLY A 3 -51.03 47.20 -20.56
C GLY A 3 -50.98 48.37 -19.61
N LYS A 4 -49.81 48.75 -19.17
CA LYS A 4 -49.40 50.15 -19.10
C LYS A 4 -47.93 50.28 -18.59
N ILE A 5 -47.13 50.83 -19.46
CA ILE A 5 -45.79 51.36 -19.29
C ILE A 5 -45.84 52.60 -18.40
N LEU A 6 -45.01 52.71 -17.37
CA LEU A 6 -44.61 53.97 -16.78
C LEU A 6 -43.13 54.21 -16.90
N ARG A 7 -42.76 55.16 -17.77
CA ARG A 7 -41.38 55.66 -17.83
C ARG A 7 -41.21 56.65 -16.67
N ALA A 8 -40.21 56.45 -15.82
CA ALA A 8 -39.65 57.43 -14.92
C ALA A 8 -38.34 57.94 -15.47
N ALA A 9 -38.23 59.20 -15.74
CA ALA A 9 -37.04 59.89 -16.19
C ALA A 9 -36.07 60.04 -15.00
N PHE A 10 -34.84 59.56 -15.20
CA PHE A 10 -33.77 59.81 -14.29
C PHE A 10 -33.00 61.05 -14.70
N VAL A 11 -33.08 62.10 -13.84
CA VAL A 11 -32.28 63.28 -13.92
C VAL A 11 -30.86 62.98 -13.53
N CYS A 12 -29.87 63.02 -14.45
CA CYS A 12 -28.47 63.00 -14.16
C CYS A 12 -28.02 64.32 -13.45
N LEU A 13 -27.76 64.23 -12.16
CA LEU A 13 -26.95 65.25 -11.51
C LEU A 13 -25.48 64.85 -11.72
N LEU A 14 -24.74 65.61 -12.50
CA LEU A 14 -23.29 65.61 -12.60
C LEU A 14 -22.73 66.14 -11.29
N LEU A 15 -22.27 65.15 -10.43
CA LEU A 15 -21.33 65.42 -9.36
C LEU A 15 -19.93 65.07 -9.86
N THR A 16 -19.13 66.16 -10.04
CA THR A 16 -17.67 65.99 -10.24
C THR A 16 -17.06 65.31 -9.06
N PRO A 17 -16.30 64.21 -9.23
CA PRO A 17 -15.53 63.66 -8.13
C PRO A 17 -14.33 64.58 -7.87
N ALA A 18 -14.27 65.11 -6.66
CA ALA A 18 -13.05 65.73 -6.15
C ALA A 18 -11.97 64.64 -6.11
N ALA A 19 -10.90 64.87 -6.83
CA ALA A 19 -9.70 64.05 -6.80
C ALA A 19 -9.11 64.07 -5.37
N HIS A 20 -9.41 63.01 -4.59
CA HIS A 20 -8.68 62.76 -3.35
C HIS A 20 -7.57 61.79 -3.64
N GLY A 21 -6.37 62.26 -3.44
CA GLY A 21 -5.06 61.69 -3.39
C GLY A 21 -4.92 60.14 -3.23
N ALA A 22 -4.95 59.43 -4.35
CA ALA A 22 -4.48 58.03 -4.41
C ALA A 22 -3.03 57.93 -4.87
N GLY A 23 -2.26 59.03 -4.82
CA GLY A 23 -0.92 59.12 -5.43
C GLY A 23 0.28 58.96 -4.48
N LYS A 24 0.05 58.81 -3.17
CA LYS A 24 1.23 58.75 -2.24
C LYS A 24 1.63 57.37 -1.76
N ASP A 25 0.75 56.35 -1.78
CA ASP A 25 1.08 55.03 -1.23
C ASP A 25 1.75 54.13 -2.24
N SER A 26 1.41 54.16 -3.55
CA SER A 26 2.05 53.35 -4.59
C SER A 26 3.53 53.70 -4.79
N THR A 27 3.86 55.03 -4.85
CA THR A 27 5.23 55.47 -5.01
C THR A 27 6.15 55.16 -3.83
N SER A 28 5.62 54.95 -2.62
CA SER A 28 6.40 54.58 -1.44
C SER A 28 6.75 53.09 -1.44
N VAL A 29 5.87 52.24 -1.89
CA VAL A 29 6.03 50.78 -1.98
C VAL A 29 6.94 50.41 -3.16
N ASP A 30 6.82 51.10 -4.30
CA ASP A 30 7.71 50.91 -5.46
C ASP A 30 9.15 51.35 -5.12
N ASN A 31 9.33 52.42 -4.33
CA ASN A 31 10.63 52.84 -3.81
C ASN A 31 11.23 51.82 -2.83
N ALA A 32 10.41 51.13 -2.03
CA ALA A 32 10.88 50.11 -1.11
C ALA A 32 11.40 48.88 -1.87
N TYR A 33 10.70 48.44 -2.92
CA TYR A 33 11.10 47.37 -3.82
C TYR A 33 12.47 47.67 -4.44
N THR A 34 12.59 48.82 -5.13
CA THR A 34 13.82 49.22 -5.81
C THR A 34 15.04 49.32 -4.86
N LYS A 35 14.82 49.86 -3.65
CA LYS A 35 15.88 49.96 -2.62
C LYS A 35 16.32 48.58 -2.13
N LEU A 36 15.41 47.65 -1.96
CA LEU A 36 15.74 46.31 -1.49
C LEU A 36 16.48 45.52 -2.57
N VAL A 37 15.98 45.52 -3.81
CA VAL A 37 16.62 44.82 -4.94
C VAL A 37 17.98 45.41 -5.28
N ALA A 38 18.18 46.73 -5.12
CA ALA A 38 19.48 47.38 -5.32
C ALA A 38 20.59 46.89 -4.38
N LYS A 39 20.25 46.20 -3.27
CA LYS A 39 21.28 45.59 -2.40
C LYS A 39 21.99 44.42 -3.08
N GLY A 40 21.48 43.94 -4.19
CA GLY A 40 22.02 42.78 -4.89
C GLY A 40 21.62 41.44 -4.23
N GLY A 41 22.21 40.37 -4.72
CA GLY A 41 21.90 39.02 -4.28
C GLY A 41 21.68 38.08 -5.48
N SER A 42 21.10 36.89 -5.25
CA SER A 42 20.74 35.98 -6.33
C SER A 42 19.27 36.16 -6.72
N GLU A 43 19.00 35.93 -8.00
CA GLU A 43 17.67 35.99 -8.58
C GLU A 43 17.43 34.80 -9.51
N GLN A 44 16.24 34.21 -9.46
CA GLN A 44 15.83 33.14 -10.37
C GLN A 44 14.35 33.33 -10.76
N HIS A 45 14.07 33.22 -12.05
CA HIS A 45 12.72 33.35 -12.62
C HIS A 45 12.07 31.97 -12.87
N GLY A 46 10.78 31.86 -12.53
CA GLY A 46 9.98 30.65 -12.74
C GLY A 46 8.52 30.90 -12.38
N LEU A 47 7.90 29.98 -11.65
CA LEU A 47 6.53 30.17 -11.11
C LEU A 47 6.44 31.44 -10.25
N PHE A 48 7.41 31.64 -9.39
CA PHE A 48 7.69 32.89 -8.70
C PHE A 48 9.07 33.41 -9.16
N THR A 49 9.32 34.72 -9.05
CA THR A 49 10.68 35.21 -9.04
C THR A 49 11.22 35.08 -7.61
N VAL A 50 12.24 34.28 -7.44
CA VAL A 50 12.88 34.01 -6.15
C VAL A 50 14.07 34.94 -6.01
N ARG A 51 14.18 35.64 -4.87
CA ARG A 51 15.34 36.48 -4.53
C ARG A 51 15.95 36.07 -3.20
N HIS A 52 17.27 35.99 -3.15
CA HIS A 52 18.03 35.81 -1.91
C HIS A 52 18.85 37.07 -1.69
N ILE A 53 18.47 37.89 -0.72
CA ILE A 53 19.07 39.18 -0.41
C ILE A 53 19.55 39.17 1.05
N ASP A 54 20.80 39.39 1.29
CA ASP A 54 21.46 39.24 2.59
C ASP A 54 21.27 37.82 3.13
N LYS A 55 20.50 37.64 4.19
CA LYS A 55 20.16 36.33 4.79
C LYS A 55 18.72 35.88 4.56
N ASP A 56 17.97 36.67 3.79
CA ASP A 56 16.54 36.52 3.67
C ASP A 56 16.13 36.08 2.26
N TRP A 57 15.12 35.22 2.22
CA TRP A 57 14.49 34.75 1.00
C TRP A 57 13.17 35.49 0.76
N TYR A 58 12.96 35.87 -0.48
CA TYR A 58 11.79 36.61 -0.93
C TYR A 58 11.18 35.93 -2.14
N LEU A 59 9.83 35.98 -2.24
CA LEU A 59 9.09 35.59 -3.44
C LEU A 59 8.41 36.83 -4.03
N GLU A 60 8.57 37.05 -5.33
CA GLU A 60 7.68 37.92 -6.07
C GLU A 60 6.48 37.08 -6.52
N VAL A 61 5.32 37.36 -5.97
CA VAL A 61 4.05 36.73 -6.27
C VAL A 61 3.37 37.52 -7.38
N PRO A 62 3.28 36.98 -8.62
CA PRO A 62 2.61 37.67 -9.73
C PRO A 62 1.11 37.82 -9.48
N ASP A 63 0.51 38.93 -9.94
CA ASP A 63 -0.93 39.17 -9.85
C ASP A 63 -1.75 38.05 -10.52
N SER A 64 -1.18 37.43 -11.56
CA SER A 64 -1.80 36.30 -12.28
C SER A 64 -1.92 35.01 -11.45
N LEU A 65 -1.20 34.93 -10.31
CA LEU A 65 -1.27 33.78 -9.37
C LEU A 65 -2.21 34.04 -8.19
N LEU A 66 -2.75 35.25 -8.02
CA LEU A 66 -3.74 35.49 -6.99
C LEU A 66 -5.00 34.68 -7.25
N GLY A 67 -5.49 33.98 -6.23
CA GLY A 67 -6.63 33.07 -6.32
C GLY A 67 -6.39 31.78 -7.12
N ARG A 68 -5.17 31.56 -7.64
CA ARG A 68 -4.81 30.31 -8.31
C ARG A 68 -4.44 29.25 -7.27
N HIS A 69 -4.96 28.04 -7.48
CA HIS A 69 -4.64 26.90 -6.62
C HIS A 69 -3.22 26.39 -6.91
N LEU A 70 -2.47 26.19 -5.83
CA LEU A 70 -1.13 25.66 -5.78
C LEU A 70 -1.16 24.43 -4.88
N LEU A 71 -0.55 23.34 -5.29
CA LEU A 71 -0.39 22.17 -4.45
C LEU A 71 0.98 22.23 -3.77
N SER A 72 0.99 22.28 -2.45
CA SER A 72 2.22 22.18 -1.65
C SER A 72 2.38 20.73 -1.18
N VAL A 73 3.56 20.14 -1.44
CA VAL A 73 3.93 18.78 -1.02
C VAL A 73 5.30 18.81 -0.36
N THR A 74 5.40 18.38 0.89
CA THR A 74 6.67 18.28 1.61
C THR A 74 7.13 16.83 1.68
N ARG A 75 8.42 16.58 1.34
CA ARG A 75 9.04 15.25 1.34
C ARG A 75 10.39 15.29 2.03
N PHE A 76 10.83 14.12 2.52
CA PHE A 76 12.21 13.92 2.92
C PHE A 76 13.09 13.89 1.67
N LEU A 77 14.03 14.84 1.55
CA LEU A 77 15.02 14.84 0.48
C LEU A 77 16.27 14.05 0.89
N ALA A 78 16.70 14.19 2.15
CA ALA A 78 17.74 13.36 2.74
C ALA A 78 17.46 13.14 4.23
N VAL A 79 17.76 11.94 4.68
CA VAL A 79 17.61 11.51 6.08
C VAL A 79 18.93 10.92 6.59
N PRO A 80 19.20 10.98 7.90
CA PRO A 80 20.40 10.39 8.47
C PRO A 80 20.34 8.85 8.48
N GLU A 81 21.49 8.23 8.57
CA GLU A 81 21.62 6.78 8.66
C GLU A 81 20.80 6.21 9.83
N GLY A 82 20.09 5.12 9.58
CA GLY A 82 19.21 4.43 10.55
C GLY A 82 17.95 5.19 10.91
N PHE A 83 17.57 6.24 10.18
CA PHE A 83 16.29 6.92 10.36
C PHE A 83 15.14 6.02 9.89
N LYS A 84 13.97 6.19 10.50
CA LYS A 84 12.82 5.30 10.28
C LYS A 84 12.18 5.43 8.89
N LEU A 85 12.22 6.63 8.32
CA LEU A 85 11.66 6.96 7.01
C LEU A 85 12.76 7.18 5.99
N LEU A 86 12.41 7.14 4.72
CA LEU A 86 13.36 7.16 3.62
C LEU A 86 13.31 8.48 2.83
N SER A 87 14.39 8.77 2.12
CA SER A 87 14.42 9.82 1.10
C SER A 87 13.34 9.55 0.04
N GLY A 88 12.59 10.58 -0.33
CA GLY A 88 11.46 10.51 -1.27
C GLY A 88 10.10 10.34 -0.60
N GLU A 89 10.02 9.88 0.65
CA GLU A 89 8.75 9.73 1.35
C GLU A 89 8.08 11.07 1.64
N GLU A 90 6.76 11.10 1.44
CA GLU A 90 5.94 12.27 1.70
C GLU A 90 5.72 12.48 3.20
N VAL A 91 5.80 13.73 3.62
CA VAL A 91 5.50 14.18 4.99
C VAL A 91 4.07 14.72 5.07
N ASN A 92 3.73 15.64 4.16
CA ASN A 92 2.43 16.28 4.13
C ASN A 92 2.15 16.90 2.75
N HIS A 93 0.87 17.18 2.50
CA HIS A 93 0.43 17.98 1.36
C HIS A 93 -0.79 18.83 1.70
N SER A 94 -0.95 19.96 1.01
CA SER A 94 -2.13 20.82 1.08
C SER A 94 -2.29 21.62 -0.20
N VAL A 95 -3.51 21.91 -0.60
CA VAL A 95 -3.79 22.90 -1.66
C VAL A 95 -3.89 24.28 -1.04
N VAL A 96 -3.20 25.24 -1.61
CA VAL A 96 -3.15 26.63 -1.10
C VAL A 96 -3.39 27.65 -2.21
N TYR A 97 -3.75 28.86 -1.84
CA TYR A 97 -3.84 29.98 -2.77
C TYR A 97 -3.53 31.31 -2.07
N TRP A 98 -3.01 32.26 -2.86
CA TRP A 98 -2.73 33.62 -2.40
C TRP A 98 -3.97 34.49 -2.53
N GLU A 99 -4.30 35.25 -1.46
CA GLU A 99 -5.38 36.23 -1.42
C GLU A 99 -4.82 37.58 -1.00
N GLU A 100 -5.15 38.63 -1.77
CA GLU A 100 -4.85 40.01 -1.37
C GLU A 100 -5.90 40.53 -0.38
N HIS A 101 -5.46 41.07 0.74
CA HIS A 101 -6.37 41.56 1.78
C HIS A 101 -6.61 43.08 1.67
N ASP A 102 -5.56 43.93 1.70
CA ASP A 102 -5.63 45.37 1.83
C ASP A 102 -4.63 46.14 0.94
N GLY A 103 -4.10 45.49 -0.08
CA GLY A 103 -3.06 46.01 -0.95
C GLY A 103 -1.65 46.02 -0.37
N GLN A 104 -1.51 45.80 0.95
CA GLN A 104 -0.22 45.74 1.67
C GLN A 104 0.00 44.36 2.33
N THR A 105 -1.00 43.49 2.33
CA THR A 105 -0.96 42.16 2.97
C THR A 105 -1.43 41.09 2.00
N LEU A 106 -0.66 40.02 1.88
CA LEU A 106 -1.10 38.76 1.26
C LEU A 106 -1.37 37.71 2.33
N PHE A 107 -2.51 37.04 2.22
CA PHE A 107 -2.80 35.82 2.97
C PHE A 107 -2.48 34.60 2.11
N LEU A 108 -1.89 33.58 2.70
CA LEU A 108 -1.88 32.23 2.16
C LEU A 108 -3.03 31.45 2.82
N ARG A 109 -3.98 31.00 2.00
CA ARG A 109 -5.11 30.19 2.46
C ARG A 109 -4.96 28.76 2.08
N GLU A 110 -5.45 27.86 2.92
CA GLU A 110 -5.58 26.42 2.60
C GLU A 110 -6.96 26.20 1.97
N TYR A 111 -6.99 25.63 0.77
CA TYR A 111 -8.22 25.22 0.10
C TYR A 111 -8.64 23.82 0.59
N VAL A 112 -9.76 23.75 1.29
CA VAL A 112 -10.27 22.53 1.92
C VAL A 112 -11.44 21.97 1.11
N GLN A 113 -11.16 21.01 0.21
CA GLN A 113 -12.18 20.38 -0.64
C GLN A 113 -12.72 19.10 0.00
N THR A 114 -13.45 19.20 1.10
CA THR A 114 -14.14 18.05 1.73
C THR A 114 -15.63 17.99 1.41
N GLN A 115 -16.17 19.06 0.79
CA GLN A 115 -17.59 19.20 0.47
C GLN A 115 -17.74 19.78 -0.92
N PHE A 116 -18.77 19.38 -1.63
CA PHE A 116 -19.08 19.85 -2.98
C PHE A 116 -20.58 19.95 -3.19
N ALA A 117 -20.99 20.96 -3.93
CA ALA A 117 -22.36 21.08 -4.47
C ALA A 117 -22.29 21.60 -5.91
N PRO A 118 -23.07 21.05 -6.86
CA PRO A 118 -23.16 21.56 -8.23
C PRO A 118 -23.51 23.05 -8.24
N GLU A 119 -22.86 23.85 -9.10
CA GLU A 119 -23.06 25.30 -9.12
C GLU A 119 -24.50 25.72 -9.43
N GLY A 120 -25.26 24.92 -10.17
CA GLY A 120 -26.66 25.13 -10.49
C GLY A 120 -27.61 24.92 -9.31
N ASP A 121 -27.19 24.23 -8.26
CA ASP A 121 -28.02 23.92 -7.11
C ASP A 121 -28.09 25.09 -6.12
N ARG A 122 -29.26 25.34 -5.54
CA ARG A 122 -29.45 26.42 -4.55
C ARG A 122 -28.64 26.17 -3.29
N ILE A 123 -28.46 24.89 -2.89
CA ILE A 123 -27.66 24.50 -1.73
C ILE A 123 -26.19 24.90 -1.88
N ALA A 124 -25.67 25.06 -3.10
CA ALA A 124 -24.31 25.52 -3.33
C ALA A 124 -24.04 26.91 -2.76
N ARG A 125 -25.05 27.78 -2.78
CA ARG A 125 -24.96 29.11 -2.15
C ARG A 125 -24.83 29.00 -0.62
N SER A 126 -25.63 28.14 -0.02
CA SER A 126 -25.57 27.89 1.43
C SER A 126 -24.23 27.30 1.84
N LEU A 127 -23.73 26.32 1.06
CA LEU A 127 -22.43 25.71 1.31
C LEU A 127 -21.31 26.77 1.29
N ARG A 128 -21.25 27.62 0.26
CA ARG A 128 -20.27 28.69 0.18
C ARG A 128 -20.37 29.71 1.32
N ALA A 129 -21.57 29.96 1.82
CA ALA A 129 -21.78 30.90 2.92
C ALA A 129 -21.45 30.34 4.31
N SER A 130 -21.41 29.02 4.43
CA SER A 130 -21.15 28.30 5.71
C SER A 130 -19.76 27.72 5.84
N THR A 131 -18.93 27.87 4.80
CA THR A 131 -17.54 27.36 4.79
C THR A 131 -16.56 28.52 4.63
N VAL A 132 -15.40 28.40 5.26
CA VAL A 132 -14.30 29.36 5.14
C VAL A 132 -12.97 28.64 5.12
N ASP A 133 -12.14 28.97 4.14
CA ASP A 133 -10.80 28.41 4.03
C ASP A 133 -9.86 29.02 5.08
N PRO A 134 -9.07 28.22 5.81
CA PRO A 134 -8.17 28.72 6.84
C PRO A 134 -7.09 29.66 6.26
N ILE A 135 -6.75 30.72 7.01
CA ILE A 135 -5.56 31.52 6.77
C ILE A 135 -4.40 30.84 7.46
N ILE A 136 -3.43 30.32 6.69
CA ILE A 136 -2.28 29.57 7.19
C ILE A 136 -0.98 30.36 7.15
N GLY A 137 -0.98 31.53 6.49
CA GLY A 137 0.16 32.45 6.45
C GLY A 137 -0.28 33.88 6.20
N ARG A 138 0.43 34.82 6.82
CA ARG A 138 0.30 36.26 6.60
C ARG A 138 1.65 36.81 6.16
N PHE A 139 1.64 37.63 5.09
CA PHE A 139 2.85 38.20 4.51
C PHE A 139 2.62 39.67 4.24
N ASP A 140 3.47 40.51 4.83
CA ASP A 140 3.46 41.92 4.50
C ASP A 140 4.14 42.13 3.14
N VAL A 141 3.55 42.91 2.27
CA VAL A 141 4.11 43.28 0.98
C VAL A 141 5.25 44.26 1.21
N VAL A 142 6.49 43.82 1.03
CA VAL A 142 7.69 44.62 1.21
C VAL A 142 7.86 45.66 0.10
N GLY A 143 7.35 45.32 -1.10
CA GLY A 143 7.40 46.21 -2.27
C GLY A 143 6.63 45.61 -3.44
N ARG A 144 6.38 46.43 -4.46
CA ARG A 144 5.76 45.96 -5.73
C ARG A 144 6.78 46.15 -6.86
N ASN A 145 6.87 45.14 -7.71
CA ASN A 145 7.68 45.23 -8.91
C ASN A 145 7.03 46.22 -9.90
N PRO A 146 7.69 47.35 -10.23
CA PRO A 146 7.11 48.39 -11.08
C PRO A 146 6.89 47.94 -12.53
N GLU A 147 7.64 46.90 -12.98
CA GLU A 147 7.55 46.44 -14.38
C GLU A 147 6.60 45.26 -14.57
N GLY A 148 6.25 44.51 -13.52
CA GLY A 148 5.62 43.18 -13.67
C GLY A 148 4.36 42.91 -12.88
N GLY A 149 3.79 43.86 -12.13
CA GLY A 149 2.56 43.60 -11.37
C GLY A 149 2.69 42.47 -10.36
N ALA A 150 3.88 42.32 -9.73
CA ALA A 150 4.16 41.29 -8.73
C ALA A 150 4.39 41.92 -7.35
N ARG A 151 4.02 41.21 -6.30
CA ARG A 151 4.21 41.60 -4.89
C ARG A 151 5.38 40.84 -4.28
N LEU A 152 6.33 41.58 -3.75
CA LEU A 152 7.49 41.03 -3.06
C LEU A 152 7.15 40.75 -1.60
N VAL A 153 7.26 39.49 -1.18
CA VAL A 153 7.04 39.09 0.22
C VAL A 153 8.25 38.32 0.77
N LYS A 154 8.56 38.52 2.04
CA LYS A 154 9.60 37.79 2.74
C LYS A 154 9.07 36.44 3.23
N VAL A 155 9.74 35.35 2.90
CA VAL A 155 9.27 33.99 3.19
C VAL A 155 10.17 33.16 4.09
N THR A 156 11.33 33.70 4.52
CA THR A 156 12.34 32.99 5.31
C THR A 156 11.76 32.31 6.56
N SER A 157 11.06 33.07 7.41
CA SER A 157 10.50 32.54 8.65
C SER A 157 9.41 31.51 8.40
N PHE A 158 8.56 31.73 7.40
CA PHE A 158 7.46 30.84 7.07
C PHE A 158 7.94 29.44 6.70
N PHE A 159 8.95 29.36 5.83
CA PHE A 159 9.51 28.06 5.43
C PHE A 159 10.41 27.40 6.48
N LEU A 160 10.76 28.08 7.56
CA LEU A 160 11.53 27.52 8.67
C LEU A 160 10.65 27.09 9.86
N GLU A 161 9.35 27.34 9.82
CA GLU A 161 8.44 26.87 10.85
C GLU A 161 7.91 25.46 10.58
N ASP A 162 7.74 24.68 11.64
CA ASP A 162 7.07 23.40 11.56
C ASP A 162 5.57 23.58 11.44
N SER A 163 5.02 23.16 10.31
CA SER A 163 3.59 23.20 10.03
C SER A 163 3.18 21.98 9.19
N LYS A 164 1.90 21.82 8.94
CA LYS A 164 1.38 20.85 7.97
C LYS A 164 1.76 21.16 6.52
N LEU A 165 2.36 22.32 6.25
CA LEU A 165 2.74 22.73 4.91
C LEU A 165 4.23 22.62 4.65
N THR A 166 5.05 22.97 5.64
CA THR A 166 6.48 23.24 5.41
C THR A 166 7.43 22.37 6.23
N GLY A 167 6.92 21.55 7.16
CA GLY A 167 7.77 20.79 8.06
C GLY A 167 7.05 19.67 8.78
N LEU A 168 7.59 19.26 9.92
CA LEU A 168 7.01 18.19 10.75
C LEU A 168 6.07 18.80 11.81
N ASN A 169 4.77 18.59 11.69
CA ASN A 169 3.87 18.93 12.78
C ASN A 169 4.09 18.03 14.01
N THR A 170 3.39 18.28 15.11
CA THR A 170 3.58 17.53 16.36
C THR A 170 3.31 16.03 16.20
N ALA A 171 2.33 15.63 15.38
CA ALA A 171 2.02 14.23 15.15
C ALA A 171 3.13 13.57 14.31
N ASP A 172 3.63 14.26 13.27
CA ASP A 172 4.70 13.77 12.41
C ASP A 172 5.98 13.56 13.22
N ARG A 173 6.36 14.56 14.06
CA ARG A 173 7.52 14.42 14.96
C ARG A 173 7.42 13.21 15.88
N LYS A 174 6.23 12.95 16.43
CA LYS A 174 6.00 11.76 17.26
C LYS A 174 6.16 10.46 16.46
N THR A 175 5.65 10.42 15.24
CA THR A 175 5.75 9.25 14.34
C THR A 175 7.21 8.91 14.04
N VAL A 176 8.02 9.92 13.72
CA VAL A 176 9.46 9.72 13.43
C VAL A 176 10.34 9.78 14.69
N SER A 177 9.75 9.92 15.89
CA SER A 177 10.44 9.91 17.18
C SER A 177 11.49 11.02 17.35
N VAL A 178 11.21 12.24 16.87
CA VAL A 178 12.01 13.43 17.08
C VAL A 178 11.29 14.43 17.98
N GLY A 179 12.06 15.27 18.68
CA GLY A 179 11.58 16.30 19.59
C GLY A 179 11.35 17.65 18.92
N THR A 180 11.75 18.73 19.60
CA THR A 180 11.55 20.12 19.15
C THR A 180 12.58 20.54 18.09
N LEU A 181 12.11 21.37 17.15
CA LEU A 181 12.96 22.02 16.15
C LEU A 181 13.97 22.96 16.81
N GLN A 182 15.23 22.84 16.44
CA GLN A 182 16.33 23.69 16.88
C GLN A 182 16.54 24.79 15.83
N ARG A 183 15.93 25.95 16.04
CA ARG A 183 15.88 27.04 15.06
C ARG A 183 17.25 27.63 14.74
N ASP A 184 18.16 27.65 15.72
CA ASP A 184 19.54 28.12 15.59
C ASP A 184 20.41 27.27 14.65
N ARG A 185 19.97 26.03 14.41
CA ARG A 185 20.65 25.02 13.56
C ARG A 185 19.79 24.59 12.38
N SER A 186 18.81 25.42 12.00
CA SER A 186 17.88 25.14 10.90
C SER A 186 17.86 26.34 9.95
N PHE A 187 17.94 26.08 8.64
CA PHE A 187 18.00 27.12 7.62
C PHE A 187 17.45 26.64 6.26
N ILE A 188 17.14 27.60 5.40
CA ILE A 188 16.82 27.32 4.00
C ILE A 188 18.14 27.12 3.26
N ASP A 189 18.32 25.92 2.71
CA ASP A 189 19.50 25.55 1.93
C ASP A 189 19.46 26.22 0.55
N THR A 190 18.33 26.11 -0.14
CA THR A 190 18.08 26.74 -1.43
C THR A 190 16.60 26.85 -1.73
N ILE A 191 16.22 27.82 -2.56
CA ILE A 191 14.93 27.85 -3.24
C ILE A 191 15.19 27.88 -4.74
N LYS A 192 14.66 26.90 -5.46
CA LYS A 192 14.73 26.81 -6.92
C LYS A 192 13.33 27.00 -7.49
N THR A 193 13.23 27.61 -8.66
CA THR A 193 11.94 27.81 -9.31
C THR A 193 11.97 27.39 -10.78
N TYR A 194 10.86 26.81 -11.21
CA TYR A 194 10.62 26.27 -12.54
C TYR A 194 9.31 26.85 -13.09
N PRO A 195 8.95 26.65 -14.37
CA PRO A 195 7.75 27.26 -14.95
C PRO A 195 6.43 26.96 -14.24
N ILE A 196 6.30 25.80 -13.59
CA ILE A 196 5.08 25.39 -12.88
C ILE A 196 5.28 25.04 -11.40
N ASN A 197 6.51 25.09 -10.89
CA ASN A 197 6.78 24.77 -9.48
C ASN A 197 7.93 25.58 -8.91
N THR A 198 7.91 25.66 -7.58
CA THR A 198 9.03 26.21 -6.78
C THR A 198 9.33 25.24 -5.65
N GLU A 199 10.63 24.91 -5.53
CA GLU A 199 11.16 23.93 -4.58
C GLU A 199 11.91 24.62 -3.46
N VAL A 200 11.43 24.45 -2.24
CA VAL A 200 12.06 25.01 -1.04
C VAL A 200 12.75 23.92 -0.26
N GLN A 201 14.09 23.89 -0.33
CA GLN A 201 14.88 22.90 0.40
C GLN A 201 15.35 23.48 1.72
N THR A 202 15.08 22.79 2.82
CA THR A 202 15.44 23.21 4.17
C THR A 202 16.25 22.13 4.88
N LEU A 203 17.27 22.54 5.64
CA LEU A 203 17.94 21.72 6.63
C LEU A 203 17.32 22.02 7.99
N ARG A 204 16.80 21.00 8.66
CA ARG A 204 16.10 21.13 9.94
C ARG A 204 16.70 20.20 10.97
N THR A 205 17.15 20.76 12.06
CA THR A 205 17.72 20.01 13.17
C THR A 205 16.70 19.88 14.29
N TYR A 206 16.46 18.67 14.74
CA TYR A 206 15.54 18.35 15.82
C TYR A 206 16.28 17.76 17.00
N ALA A 207 15.81 18.07 18.22
CA ALA A 207 16.26 17.38 19.41
C ALA A 207 15.82 15.91 19.36
N VAL A 208 16.63 15.00 19.85
CA VAL A 208 16.34 13.57 19.93
C VAL A 208 17.10 12.96 21.10
N SER A 209 16.63 11.83 21.63
CA SER A 209 17.39 11.08 22.64
C SER A 209 18.72 10.61 22.04
N ALA A 210 19.82 10.85 22.74
CA ALA A 210 21.15 10.44 22.29
C ALA A 210 21.18 8.92 22.00
N GLY A 211 21.76 8.54 20.87
CA GLY A 211 21.83 7.13 20.44
C GLY A 211 20.52 6.52 19.95
N LYS A 212 19.45 7.31 19.75
CA LYS A 212 18.20 6.83 19.19
C LYS A 212 18.36 6.27 17.77
N PHE A 213 19.24 6.88 16.99
CA PHE A 213 19.70 6.47 15.66
C PHE A 213 21.23 6.49 15.64
N PRO A 214 21.91 5.77 14.74
CA PRO A 214 23.38 5.85 14.58
C PRO A 214 23.88 7.29 14.49
N ALA A 215 23.20 8.14 13.72
CA ALA A 215 23.56 9.54 13.50
C ALA A 215 23.08 10.51 14.60
N SER A 216 22.53 10.04 15.71
CA SER A 216 21.94 10.88 16.76
C SER A 216 22.70 10.90 18.10
N GLN A 217 24.00 10.52 18.10
CA GLN A 217 24.82 10.42 19.32
C GLN A 217 24.94 11.74 20.07
N SER A 218 24.87 12.87 19.36
CA SER A 218 24.92 14.23 19.93
C SER A 218 23.62 14.71 20.57
N GLY A 219 22.54 13.88 20.57
CA GLY A 219 21.21 14.30 21.02
C GLY A 219 20.46 15.18 20.01
N ALA A 220 20.92 15.23 18.76
CA ALA A 220 20.29 15.97 17.68
C ALA A 220 20.30 15.14 16.39
N VAL A 221 19.32 15.38 15.53
CA VAL A 221 19.23 14.80 14.20
C VAL A 221 18.88 15.88 13.19
N THR A 222 19.56 15.89 12.03
CA THR A 222 19.29 16.85 10.96
C THR A 222 18.66 16.15 9.78
N LEU A 223 17.54 16.68 9.31
CA LEU A 223 16.76 16.22 8.16
C LEU A 223 16.83 17.27 7.06
N LYS A 224 16.95 16.85 5.81
CA LYS A 224 16.74 17.74 4.67
C LYS A 224 15.33 17.49 4.12
N LEU A 225 14.50 18.53 4.15
CA LEU A 225 13.14 18.51 3.60
C LEU A 225 13.08 19.33 2.31
N ASN A 226 12.19 18.94 1.42
CA ASN A 226 11.82 19.69 0.24
C ASN A 226 10.34 19.97 0.25
N THR A 227 9.94 21.24 0.22
CA THR A 227 8.55 21.66 0.01
C THR A 227 8.40 22.10 -1.44
N SER A 228 7.66 21.32 -2.22
CA SER A 228 7.34 21.56 -3.62
C SER A 228 6.03 22.31 -3.70
N ILE A 229 6.03 23.51 -4.30
CA ILE A 229 4.81 24.31 -4.55
C ILE A 229 4.53 24.26 -6.03
N VAL A 230 3.49 23.52 -6.43
CA VAL A 230 3.15 23.20 -7.83
C VAL A 230 1.88 23.94 -8.26
N LEU A 231 1.95 24.66 -9.37
CA LEU A 231 0.78 25.33 -9.96
C LEU A 231 -0.20 24.31 -10.55
N LEU A 232 -1.38 24.25 -9.99
CA LEU A 232 -2.45 23.42 -10.53
C LEU A 232 -3.07 24.00 -11.81
N PRO A 233 -3.56 23.15 -12.74
CA PRO A 233 -4.23 23.59 -13.95
C PRO A 233 -5.35 24.60 -13.67
N ARG A 234 -5.47 25.62 -14.52
CA ARG A 234 -6.55 26.61 -14.37
C ARG A 234 -7.91 25.96 -14.47
N GLU A 235 -8.06 25.08 -15.46
CA GLU A 235 -9.23 24.25 -15.66
C GLU A 235 -8.89 22.82 -15.21
N PRO A 236 -9.46 22.36 -14.09
CA PRO A 236 -9.25 20.99 -13.65
C PRO A 236 -9.63 19.98 -14.73
N MET A 237 -8.93 18.86 -14.74
CA MET A 237 -9.34 17.74 -15.60
C MET A 237 -10.77 17.30 -15.25
N ARG A 238 -11.53 16.87 -16.26
CA ARG A 238 -12.84 16.26 -16.00
C ARG A 238 -12.69 15.06 -15.04
N PRO A 239 -13.31 15.09 -13.85
CA PRO A 239 -13.20 14.01 -12.89
C PRO A 239 -13.82 12.71 -13.42
N ARG A 240 -13.31 11.57 -12.98
CA ARG A 240 -13.96 10.28 -13.14
C ARG A 240 -14.26 9.73 -11.75
N PHE A 241 -15.53 9.45 -11.50
CA PHE A 241 -15.94 8.91 -10.21
C PHE A 241 -15.51 7.48 -10.03
N ALA A 242 -15.13 7.14 -8.81
CA ALA A 242 -14.66 5.81 -8.46
C ALA A 242 -15.79 4.76 -8.49
N ASP A 243 -15.41 3.54 -8.77
CA ASP A 243 -16.21 2.35 -8.50
C ASP A 243 -15.34 1.42 -7.61
N GLU A 244 -15.85 1.03 -6.44
CA GLU A 244 -15.13 0.20 -5.48
C GLU A 244 -14.69 -1.17 -6.04
N ARG A 245 -15.27 -1.58 -7.16
CA ARG A 245 -14.96 -2.82 -7.87
C ARG A 245 -13.80 -2.67 -8.86
N VAL A 246 -13.22 -1.45 -8.98
CA VAL A 246 -12.06 -1.18 -9.83
C VAL A 246 -11.00 -0.44 -8.99
N GLY A 247 -9.83 -1.02 -8.86
CA GLY A 247 -8.81 -0.61 -7.89
C GLY A 247 -8.01 0.64 -8.28
N TYR A 248 -8.56 1.81 -8.04
CA TYR A 248 -7.84 3.09 -8.19
C TYR A 248 -7.61 3.77 -6.85
N PHE A 249 -6.51 4.52 -6.73
CA PHE A 249 -6.38 5.53 -5.69
C PHE A 249 -7.37 6.66 -5.95
N GLN A 250 -7.88 7.28 -4.89
CA GLN A 250 -9.00 8.21 -4.99
C GLN A 250 -8.98 9.28 -3.90
N ASN A 251 -9.57 10.43 -4.20
CA ASN A 251 -9.92 11.48 -3.24
C ASN A 251 -11.43 11.56 -3.10
N GLY A 252 -11.92 11.76 -1.88
CA GLY A 252 -13.34 11.81 -1.62
C GLY A 252 -13.84 13.14 -1.06
N PHE A 253 -15.11 13.43 -1.37
CA PHE A 253 -15.85 14.57 -0.82
C PHE A 253 -17.29 14.20 -0.48
N THR A 254 -17.93 15.00 0.37
CA THR A 254 -19.36 14.89 0.64
C THR A 254 -20.12 15.72 -0.40
N LEU A 255 -20.98 15.05 -1.17
CA LEU A 255 -21.86 15.69 -2.14
C LEU A 255 -23.13 16.20 -1.46
N PHE A 256 -23.45 17.46 -1.74
CA PHE A 256 -24.75 18.11 -1.46
C PHE A 256 -25.44 18.42 -2.78
N SER A 257 -26.74 18.14 -2.89
CA SER A 257 -27.53 18.53 -4.07
C SER A 257 -28.97 18.80 -3.68
N ASP A 258 -29.63 19.70 -4.43
CA ASP A 258 -31.05 20.04 -4.24
C ASP A 258 -31.99 18.83 -4.44
N THR A 259 -31.52 17.77 -5.15
CA THR A 259 -32.31 16.57 -5.42
C THR A 259 -32.13 15.47 -4.37
N GLN A 260 -31.18 15.65 -3.42
CA GLN A 260 -30.88 14.65 -2.39
C GLN A 260 -31.74 14.84 -1.15
N GLN A 261 -32.14 13.69 -0.53
CA GLN A 261 -32.71 13.67 0.83
C GLN A 261 -31.69 13.19 1.87
N LYS A 262 -30.50 12.77 1.43
CA LYS A 262 -29.36 12.33 2.25
C LYS A 262 -28.06 12.67 1.52
N THR A 263 -27.11 13.28 2.21
CA THR A 263 -25.76 13.47 1.68
C THR A 263 -25.11 12.14 1.35
N ARG A 264 -24.24 12.10 0.34
CA ARG A 264 -23.47 10.93 0.01
C ARG A 264 -22.00 11.30 -0.19
N ARG A 265 -21.12 10.34 0.07
CA ARG A 265 -19.72 10.44 -0.27
C ARG A 265 -19.53 10.06 -1.73
N GLU A 266 -18.77 10.85 -2.44
CA GLU A 266 -18.30 10.55 -3.78
C GLU A 266 -16.77 10.58 -3.77
N ASP A 267 -16.15 9.66 -4.51
CA ASP A 267 -14.72 9.57 -4.66
C ASP A 267 -14.34 9.73 -6.13
N ILE A 268 -13.22 10.42 -6.40
CA ILE A 268 -12.66 10.68 -7.74
C ILE A 268 -11.36 9.90 -7.86
N ILE A 269 -11.19 9.12 -8.94
CA ILE A 269 -9.97 8.36 -9.17
C ILE A 269 -8.80 9.24 -9.57
N HIS A 270 -7.58 8.80 -9.21
CA HIS A 270 -6.35 9.41 -9.67
C HIS A 270 -5.94 8.85 -11.04
N ARG A 271 -5.68 9.73 -12.01
CA ARG A 271 -5.23 9.35 -13.35
C ARG A 271 -4.57 10.51 -14.07
N TYR A 272 -3.73 10.23 -15.06
CA TYR A 272 -3.21 11.26 -15.97
C TYR A 272 -4.30 11.74 -16.93
N ARG A 273 -4.20 13.00 -17.37
CA ARG A 273 -5.04 13.55 -18.44
C ARG A 273 -4.60 13.01 -19.78
N LEU A 274 -5.37 12.11 -20.38
CA LEU A 274 -5.17 11.64 -21.73
C LEU A 274 -6.32 12.09 -22.64
N GLU A 275 -5.98 12.87 -23.66
CA GLU A 275 -6.91 13.32 -24.70
C GLU A 275 -6.35 12.91 -26.05
N PRO A 276 -7.17 12.35 -26.97
CA PRO A 276 -6.70 11.91 -28.27
C PRO A 276 -6.24 13.10 -29.13
N LYS A 277 -5.14 12.92 -29.83
CA LYS A 277 -4.63 13.87 -30.81
C LYS A 277 -5.59 14.02 -31.99
N ASP A 278 -6.24 12.92 -32.38
CA ASP A 278 -7.32 12.88 -33.36
C ASP A 278 -8.60 12.33 -32.71
N PRO A 279 -9.49 13.20 -32.19
CA PRO A 279 -10.76 12.79 -31.60
C PRO A 279 -11.71 12.08 -32.58
N ALA A 280 -11.62 12.39 -33.87
CA ALA A 280 -12.51 11.78 -34.86
C ALA A 280 -12.09 10.32 -35.14
N ALA A 281 -10.80 10.07 -35.31
CA ALA A 281 -10.27 8.71 -35.45
C ALA A 281 -10.56 7.88 -34.18
N TYR A 282 -10.37 8.48 -33.01
CA TYR A 282 -10.67 7.80 -31.72
C TYR A 282 -12.14 7.37 -31.62
N ARG A 283 -13.09 8.23 -32.02
CA ARG A 283 -14.53 7.89 -32.04
C ARG A 283 -14.87 6.77 -33.03
N ARG A 284 -14.07 6.56 -34.07
CA ARG A 284 -14.22 5.45 -35.01
C ARG A 284 -13.61 4.14 -34.48
N GLY A 285 -13.02 4.15 -33.26
CA GLY A 285 -12.34 3.00 -32.67
C GLY A 285 -10.91 2.76 -33.18
N GLU A 286 -10.32 3.75 -33.85
CA GLU A 286 -8.93 3.68 -34.31
C GLU A 286 -7.97 4.07 -33.15
N LEU A 287 -6.86 3.34 -33.03
CA LEU A 287 -5.82 3.70 -32.07
C LEU A 287 -5.17 5.02 -32.43
N THR A 288 -5.23 6.00 -31.53
CA THR A 288 -4.64 7.32 -31.69
C THR A 288 -3.55 7.60 -30.67
N GLU A 289 -2.63 8.50 -30.99
CA GLU A 289 -1.71 9.03 -29.99
C GLU A 289 -2.44 10.03 -29.07
N PRO A 290 -2.07 10.13 -27.79
CA PRO A 290 -2.54 11.22 -26.95
C PRO A 290 -1.88 12.55 -27.36
N LYS A 291 -2.55 13.69 -27.10
CA LYS A 291 -1.98 15.04 -27.30
C LYS A 291 -0.69 15.22 -26.49
N ARG A 292 -0.66 14.66 -25.28
CA ARG A 292 0.51 14.63 -24.40
C ARG A 292 0.65 13.20 -23.89
N PRO A 293 1.70 12.48 -24.29
CA PRO A 293 2.00 11.16 -23.71
C PRO A 293 2.48 11.31 -22.28
N ILE A 294 2.30 10.27 -21.47
CA ILE A 294 2.92 10.12 -20.17
C ILE A 294 4.40 9.79 -20.40
N VAL A 295 5.31 10.61 -19.89
CA VAL A 295 6.76 10.43 -20.12
C VAL A 295 7.47 10.27 -18.80
N TYR A 296 8.18 9.16 -18.62
CA TYR A 296 9.11 8.95 -17.51
C TYR A 296 10.55 9.12 -17.97
N TYR A 297 11.32 9.91 -17.26
CA TYR A 297 12.75 10.02 -17.45
C TYR A 297 13.49 9.10 -16.49
N ILE A 298 14.56 8.48 -16.95
CA ILE A 298 15.42 7.67 -16.09
C ILE A 298 16.49 8.55 -15.47
N ASP A 299 16.59 8.52 -14.14
CA ASP A 299 17.60 9.28 -13.38
C ASP A 299 19.02 8.99 -13.91
N PRO A 300 19.83 10.00 -14.22
CA PRO A 300 21.20 9.81 -14.70
C PRO A 300 22.12 9.06 -13.70
N ALA A 301 21.77 9.00 -12.43
CA ALA A 301 22.45 8.17 -11.43
C ALA A 301 22.21 6.66 -11.58
N THR A 302 21.28 6.27 -12.44
CA THR A 302 20.97 4.85 -12.68
C THR A 302 22.13 4.13 -13.34
N PRO A 303 22.60 2.97 -12.82
CA PRO A 303 23.62 2.19 -13.51
C PRO A 303 23.19 1.83 -14.94
N ARG A 304 24.03 2.12 -15.93
CA ARG A 304 23.69 2.02 -17.36
C ARG A 304 23.10 0.68 -17.77
N LYS A 305 23.55 -0.42 -17.18
CA LYS A 305 23.07 -1.77 -17.47
C LYS A 305 21.60 -1.99 -17.07
N TRP A 306 21.05 -1.20 -16.13
CA TRP A 306 19.65 -1.32 -15.68
C TRP A 306 18.68 -0.41 -16.42
N VAL A 307 19.18 0.63 -17.10
CA VAL A 307 18.35 1.58 -17.85
C VAL A 307 17.41 0.90 -18.83
N PRO A 308 17.83 -0.05 -19.70
CA PRO A 308 16.92 -0.70 -20.66
C PRO A 308 15.77 -1.44 -19.98
N TYR A 309 15.99 -2.05 -18.84
CA TYR A 309 14.98 -2.84 -18.12
C TYR A 309 13.97 -1.95 -17.42
N LEU A 310 14.40 -0.84 -16.79
CA LEU A 310 13.49 0.15 -16.22
C LEU A 310 12.60 0.77 -17.29
N LYS A 311 13.17 1.14 -18.46
CA LYS A 311 12.41 1.65 -19.60
C LYS A 311 11.38 0.64 -20.09
N ALA A 312 11.77 -0.62 -20.25
CA ALA A 312 10.87 -1.68 -20.68
C ALA A 312 9.70 -1.87 -19.71
N GLY A 313 9.93 -1.75 -18.38
CA GLY A 313 8.88 -1.83 -17.37
C GLY A 313 7.86 -0.70 -17.48
N VAL A 314 8.29 0.53 -17.82
CA VAL A 314 7.39 1.65 -18.13
C VAL A 314 6.55 1.36 -19.37
N GLU A 315 7.21 0.92 -20.45
CA GLU A 315 6.58 0.77 -21.77
C GLU A 315 5.67 -0.47 -21.87
N ASP A 316 5.78 -1.43 -20.95
CA ASP A 316 4.87 -2.58 -20.83
C ASP A 316 3.39 -2.15 -20.73
N TRP A 317 3.11 -0.98 -20.15
CA TRP A 317 1.76 -0.45 -19.99
C TRP A 317 1.09 0.01 -21.29
N ASN A 318 1.84 0.20 -22.39
CA ASN A 318 1.22 0.53 -23.67
C ASN A 318 0.17 -0.50 -24.09
N ALA A 319 0.40 -1.80 -23.79
CA ALA A 319 -0.57 -2.85 -24.08
C ALA A 319 -1.91 -2.67 -23.32
N ALA A 320 -1.90 -2.00 -22.17
CA ALA A 320 -3.11 -1.66 -21.44
C ALA A 320 -3.76 -0.37 -21.98
N PHE A 321 -2.96 0.60 -22.39
CA PHE A 321 -3.47 1.84 -23.00
C PHE A 321 -4.08 1.62 -24.39
N GLU A 322 -3.63 0.60 -25.13
CA GLU A 322 -4.28 0.21 -26.39
C GLU A 322 -5.72 -0.24 -26.18
N ALA A 323 -6.02 -0.93 -25.05
CA ALA A 323 -7.40 -1.25 -24.68
C ALA A 323 -8.25 0.01 -24.40
N ALA A 324 -7.62 1.10 -23.95
CA ALA A 324 -8.25 2.41 -23.79
C ALA A 324 -8.31 3.25 -25.07
N GLY A 325 -7.85 2.73 -26.22
CA GLY A 325 -7.86 3.41 -27.53
C GLY A 325 -6.63 4.28 -27.83
N PHE A 326 -5.56 4.17 -27.01
CA PHE A 326 -4.35 4.97 -27.20
C PHE A 326 -3.14 4.11 -27.59
N LYS A 327 -2.39 4.52 -28.60
CA LYS A 327 -1.05 3.99 -28.90
C LYS A 327 0.02 4.99 -28.43
N ASN A 328 1.21 4.49 -28.08
CA ASN A 328 2.34 5.30 -27.61
C ASN A 328 1.96 6.23 -26.44
N ALA A 329 1.04 5.78 -25.59
CA ALA A 329 0.48 6.60 -24.51
C ALA A 329 1.47 6.85 -23.39
N ILE A 330 2.36 5.89 -23.12
CA ILE A 330 3.40 5.97 -22.11
C ILE A 330 4.76 5.69 -22.71
N GLN A 331 5.77 6.47 -22.33
CA GLN A 331 7.11 6.42 -22.88
C GLN A 331 8.15 6.53 -21.79
N ALA A 332 9.27 5.84 -21.94
CA ALA A 332 10.43 6.01 -21.10
C ALA A 332 11.58 6.65 -21.89
N ARG A 333 12.20 7.67 -21.33
CA ARG A 333 13.31 8.41 -21.95
C ARG A 333 14.52 8.43 -21.03
N GLU A 334 15.69 8.38 -21.64
CA GLU A 334 16.93 8.64 -20.92
C GLU A 334 17.05 10.14 -20.65
N TRP A 335 17.75 10.48 -19.56
CA TRP A 335 18.06 11.86 -19.25
C TRP A 335 18.92 12.47 -20.36
N GLY A 336 18.51 13.62 -20.87
CA GLY A 336 19.24 14.30 -21.96
C GLY A 336 20.41 15.14 -21.45
N ASP A 337 21.19 15.65 -22.39
CA ASP A 337 22.30 16.59 -22.12
C ASP A 337 21.85 18.06 -21.99
N ASP A 338 20.54 18.32 -21.95
CA ASP A 338 19.98 19.65 -21.81
C ASP A 338 20.25 20.18 -20.37
N PRO A 339 21.09 21.21 -20.21
CA PRO A 339 21.45 21.74 -18.89
C PRO A 339 20.27 22.43 -18.16
N THR A 340 19.15 22.66 -18.85
CA THR A 340 17.94 23.23 -18.23
C THR A 340 17.05 22.17 -17.59
N MET A 341 17.27 20.88 -17.87
CA MET A 341 16.56 19.80 -17.21
C MET A 341 16.96 19.67 -15.74
N SER A 342 15.99 19.50 -14.89
CA SER A 342 16.22 19.28 -13.45
C SER A 342 15.29 18.14 -12.96
N LEU A 343 15.85 17.29 -12.07
CA LEU A 343 15.08 16.28 -11.35
C LEU A 343 14.02 16.86 -10.41
N ASP A 344 14.10 18.18 -10.16
CA ASP A 344 13.18 18.92 -9.30
C ASP A 344 12.08 19.65 -10.10
N ASP A 345 12.06 19.54 -11.45
CA ASP A 345 11.04 20.16 -12.31
C ASP A 345 9.79 19.28 -12.39
N ALA A 346 8.69 19.72 -11.80
CA ALA A 346 7.41 18.98 -11.74
C ALA A 346 6.74 18.73 -13.12
N ARG A 347 7.32 19.22 -14.22
CA ARG A 347 6.90 18.84 -15.57
C ARG A 347 7.47 17.49 -16.02
N LEU A 348 8.42 16.92 -15.26
CA LEU A 348 9.18 15.73 -15.62
C LEU A 348 8.95 14.62 -14.60
N SER A 349 8.12 13.64 -14.92
CA SER A 349 8.04 12.43 -14.11
C SER A 349 9.33 11.61 -14.23
N VAL A 350 9.86 11.10 -13.13
CA VAL A 350 11.21 10.50 -13.07
C VAL A 350 11.21 9.19 -12.29
N ILE A 351 11.94 8.19 -12.79
CA ILE A 351 12.36 7.05 -11.98
C ILE A 351 13.68 7.45 -11.32
N ARG A 352 13.63 7.81 -10.02
CA ARG A 352 14.76 8.25 -9.20
C ARG A 352 15.55 7.04 -8.70
N TYR A 353 16.87 7.05 -8.86
CA TYR A 353 17.75 6.00 -8.37
C TYR A 353 18.43 6.43 -7.06
N LEU A 354 18.09 5.77 -5.95
CA LEU A 354 18.47 6.18 -4.61
C LEU A 354 19.41 5.16 -3.96
N PRO A 355 20.59 5.55 -3.45
CA PRO A 355 21.47 4.68 -2.67
C PRO A 355 20.83 4.44 -1.30
N SER A 356 20.34 3.23 -1.07
CA SER A 356 19.73 2.83 0.20
C SER A 356 19.94 1.34 0.43
N GLU A 357 20.12 0.93 1.69
CA GLU A 357 20.13 -0.46 2.13
C GLU A 357 18.72 -1.07 2.19
N GLN A 358 17.70 -0.24 2.08
CA GLN A 358 16.31 -0.70 2.11
C GLN A 358 15.96 -1.52 0.86
N GLU A 359 15.32 -2.66 1.10
CA GLU A 359 14.85 -3.57 0.07
C GLU A 359 13.43 -3.16 -0.39
N ASN A 360 13.32 -1.99 -1.06
CA ASN A 360 12.04 -1.44 -1.46
C ASN A 360 12.10 -0.66 -2.78
N ALA A 361 10.93 -0.39 -3.37
CA ALA A 361 10.67 0.64 -4.36
C ALA A 361 9.33 1.31 -4.01
N TYR A 362 9.10 2.54 -4.46
CA TYR A 362 7.91 3.30 -4.10
C TYR A 362 7.50 4.24 -5.23
N GLY A 363 6.23 4.17 -5.65
CA GLY A 363 5.65 4.97 -6.74
C GLY A 363 4.73 6.10 -6.26
N PRO A 364 5.26 7.21 -5.68
CA PRO A 364 4.44 8.35 -5.28
C PRO A 364 3.96 9.16 -6.48
N ARG A 365 2.91 9.94 -6.28
CA ARG A 365 2.32 10.82 -7.29
C ARG A 365 1.84 12.12 -6.68
N ILE A 366 1.94 13.20 -7.43
CA ILE A 366 1.36 14.52 -7.12
C ILE A 366 0.02 14.61 -7.85
N VAL A 367 -1.06 14.88 -7.13
CA VAL A 367 -2.42 14.82 -7.66
C VAL A 367 -3.16 16.12 -7.38
N ASP A 368 -3.83 16.66 -8.39
CA ASP A 368 -4.82 17.72 -8.21
C ASP A 368 -6.08 17.15 -7.55
N PRO A 369 -6.36 17.46 -6.28
CA PRO A 369 -7.48 16.84 -5.57
C PRO A 369 -8.86 17.27 -6.11
N ARG A 370 -8.93 18.34 -6.90
CA ARG A 370 -10.18 18.83 -7.51
C ARG A 370 -10.70 17.92 -8.62
N SER A 371 -9.77 17.15 -9.25
CA SER A 371 -10.08 16.36 -10.46
C SER A 371 -9.51 14.95 -10.45
N GLY A 372 -8.60 14.65 -9.52
CA GLY A 372 -7.83 13.42 -9.53
C GLY A 372 -6.73 13.40 -10.61
N GLU A 373 -6.42 14.53 -11.26
CA GLU A 373 -5.37 14.59 -12.27
C GLU A 373 -3.99 14.39 -11.65
N ILE A 374 -3.26 13.39 -12.10
CA ILE A 374 -1.86 13.19 -11.74
C ILE A 374 -1.04 14.22 -12.54
N ILE A 375 -0.36 15.11 -11.81
CA ILE A 375 0.48 16.16 -12.38
C ILE A 375 1.90 15.64 -12.64
N ASP A 376 2.43 14.89 -11.65
CA ASP A 376 3.80 14.40 -11.65
C ASP A 376 3.91 13.12 -10.81
N SER A 377 4.96 12.31 -11.10
CA SER A 377 5.29 11.13 -10.31
C SER A 377 6.80 10.90 -10.30
N HIS A 378 7.37 10.77 -9.10
CA HIS A 378 8.76 10.40 -8.90
C HIS A 378 8.84 9.00 -8.29
N VAL A 379 8.97 7.97 -9.13
CA VAL A 379 9.17 6.59 -8.66
C VAL A 379 10.54 6.49 -7.98
N CYS A 380 10.57 6.16 -6.69
CA CYS A 380 11.79 5.99 -5.92
C CYS A 380 12.29 4.55 -6.04
N TRP A 381 13.43 4.35 -6.68
CA TRP A 381 14.10 3.07 -6.84
C TRP A 381 15.27 2.97 -5.88
N TYR A 382 15.16 2.15 -4.83
CA TYR A 382 16.25 1.94 -3.88
C TYR A 382 17.20 0.85 -4.38
N HIS A 383 18.51 1.09 -4.27
CA HIS A 383 19.53 0.19 -4.83
C HIS A 383 19.39 -1.26 -4.34
N ASN A 384 19.11 -1.44 -3.06
CA ASN A 384 19.07 -2.78 -2.44
C ASN A 384 17.78 -3.58 -2.72
N VAL A 385 16.84 -3.05 -3.50
CA VAL A 385 15.68 -3.84 -3.99
C VAL A 385 16.15 -5.09 -4.74
N MET A 386 17.33 -5.05 -5.37
CA MET A 386 17.91 -6.20 -6.07
C MET A 386 18.17 -7.39 -5.14
N ASN A 387 18.54 -7.14 -3.87
CA ASN A 387 18.71 -8.22 -2.90
C ASN A 387 17.36 -8.89 -2.56
N LEU A 388 16.31 -8.10 -2.41
CA LEU A 388 14.95 -8.63 -2.21
C LEU A 388 14.51 -9.50 -3.39
N LEU A 389 14.72 -9.02 -4.62
CA LEU A 389 14.36 -9.72 -5.85
C LEU A 389 15.12 -11.05 -5.98
N LYS A 390 16.41 -11.05 -5.64
CA LYS A 390 17.23 -12.25 -5.62
C LYS A 390 16.70 -13.28 -4.62
N LYS A 391 16.39 -12.86 -3.38
CA LYS A 391 15.81 -13.73 -2.35
C LYS A 391 14.49 -14.35 -2.80
N TRP A 392 13.56 -13.54 -3.29
CA TRP A 392 12.27 -14.03 -3.78
C TRP A 392 12.43 -15.05 -4.91
N TYR A 393 13.20 -14.71 -5.94
CA TYR A 393 13.31 -15.55 -7.12
C TYR A 393 14.07 -16.86 -6.82
N MET A 394 15.15 -16.80 -6.04
CA MET A 394 15.88 -18.01 -5.62
C MET A 394 14.99 -18.97 -4.81
N VAL A 395 14.24 -18.44 -3.83
CA VAL A 395 13.39 -19.25 -2.95
C VAL A 395 12.22 -19.86 -3.71
N GLN A 396 11.57 -19.08 -4.59
CA GLN A 396 10.37 -19.53 -5.30
C GLN A 396 10.66 -20.28 -6.59
N CYS A 397 11.72 -19.94 -7.31
CA CYS A 397 12.03 -20.45 -8.64
C CYS A 397 13.42 -21.09 -8.81
N GLY A 398 14.27 -21.11 -7.80
CA GLY A 398 15.60 -21.77 -7.89
C GLY A 398 15.55 -23.24 -8.35
N PRO A 399 14.57 -24.06 -7.92
CA PRO A 399 14.39 -25.41 -8.48
C PRO A 399 14.04 -25.43 -9.98
N LEU A 400 13.45 -24.35 -10.51
CA LEU A 400 12.89 -24.24 -11.86
C LEU A 400 13.89 -23.58 -12.84
N ASP A 401 14.65 -22.59 -12.37
CA ASP A 401 15.60 -21.81 -13.16
C ASP A 401 17.03 -21.96 -12.61
N LYS A 402 17.90 -22.60 -13.38
CA LYS A 402 19.29 -22.82 -12.97
C LYS A 402 20.09 -21.52 -12.76
N ARG A 403 19.70 -20.41 -13.40
CA ARG A 403 20.36 -19.11 -13.25
C ARG A 403 20.16 -18.53 -11.85
N ALA A 404 19.10 -18.96 -11.15
CA ALA A 404 18.81 -18.54 -9.77
C ALA A 404 19.54 -19.35 -8.68
N ARG A 405 20.47 -20.25 -9.04
CA ARG A 405 21.21 -21.13 -8.11
C ARG A 405 22.57 -20.59 -7.69
N THR A 406 22.70 -19.29 -7.64
CA THR A 406 23.92 -18.57 -7.25
C THR A 406 23.57 -17.25 -6.60
N MET A 407 24.46 -16.73 -5.77
CA MET A 407 24.26 -15.45 -5.07
C MET A 407 24.46 -14.22 -5.96
N THR A 408 24.99 -14.40 -7.16
CA THR A 408 25.11 -13.33 -8.17
C THR A 408 24.39 -13.76 -9.43
N PHE A 409 23.24 -13.14 -9.71
CA PHE A 409 22.50 -13.37 -10.94
C PHE A 409 23.17 -12.66 -12.11
N ASP A 410 23.09 -13.26 -13.30
CA ASP A 410 23.49 -12.58 -14.52
C ASP A 410 22.65 -11.32 -14.79
N ASP A 411 23.18 -10.40 -15.61
CA ASP A 411 22.53 -9.11 -15.87
C ASP A 411 21.17 -9.25 -16.60
N GLU A 412 20.96 -10.32 -17.35
CA GLU A 412 19.68 -10.58 -18.04
C GLU A 412 18.59 -11.01 -17.04
N LEU A 413 18.92 -11.94 -16.13
CA LEU A 413 17.98 -12.40 -15.11
C LEU A 413 17.64 -11.25 -14.14
N MET A 414 18.68 -10.57 -13.59
CA MET A 414 18.46 -9.44 -12.68
C MET A 414 17.70 -8.32 -13.38
N GLY A 415 18.02 -8.02 -14.63
CA GLY A 415 17.31 -7.02 -15.43
C GLY A 415 15.84 -7.37 -15.66
N SER A 416 15.53 -8.65 -15.88
CA SER A 416 14.13 -9.10 -15.98
C SER A 416 13.34 -8.91 -14.68
N LEU A 417 13.99 -9.15 -13.53
CA LEU A 417 13.42 -8.88 -12.20
C LEU A 417 13.20 -7.38 -11.97
N ILE A 418 14.16 -6.53 -12.37
CA ILE A 418 14.04 -5.07 -12.34
C ILE A 418 12.87 -4.60 -13.20
N ARG A 419 12.72 -5.12 -14.44
CA ARG A 419 11.59 -4.81 -15.33
C ARG A 419 10.25 -5.12 -14.67
N PHE A 420 10.13 -6.28 -14.03
CA PHE A 420 8.91 -6.66 -13.32
C PHE A 420 8.52 -5.62 -12.27
N VAL A 421 9.44 -5.26 -11.37
CA VAL A 421 9.14 -4.27 -10.31
C VAL A 421 8.92 -2.88 -10.90
N SER A 422 9.69 -2.48 -11.92
CA SER A 422 9.46 -1.21 -12.62
C SER A 422 8.03 -1.14 -13.20
N SER A 423 7.56 -2.21 -13.83
CA SER A 423 6.19 -2.30 -14.33
C SER A 423 5.14 -2.17 -13.22
N HIS A 424 5.37 -2.81 -12.06
CA HIS A 424 4.49 -2.72 -10.89
C HIS A 424 4.42 -1.29 -10.32
N GLU A 425 5.58 -0.66 -10.05
CA GLU A 425 5.64 0.69 -9.46
C GLU A 425 5.05 1.75 -10.41
N VAL A 426 5.26 1.60 -11.71
CA VAL A 426 4.60 2.44 -12.71
C VAL A 426 3.09 2.29 -12.65
N GLY A 427 2.56 1.08 -12.42
CA GLY A 427 1.13 0.87 -12.22
C GLY A 427 0.56 1.72 -11.07
N HIS A 428 1.28 1.82 -9.95
CA HIS A 428 0.90 2.72 -8.85
C HIS A 428 0.92 4.20 -9.28
N SER A 429 1.93 4.58 -10.02
CA SER A 429 2.05 5.94 -10.54
C SER A 429 0.99 6.30 -11.59
N LEU A 430 0.36 5.31 -12.22
CA LEU A 430 -0.82 5.46 -13.08
C LEU A 430 -2.15 5.51 -12.32
N GLY A 431 -2.12 5.43 -10.99
CA GLY A 431 -3.29 5.49 -10.13
C GLY A 431 -3.85 4.14 -9.68
N LEU A 432 -3.28 3.02 -10.11
CA LEU A 432 -3.76 1.69 -9.76
C LEU A 432 -3.33 1.27 -8.34
N ARG A 433 -4.24 0.62 -7.63
CA ARG A 433 -4.00 -0.01 -6.33
C ARG A 433 -3.66 -1.48 -6.50
N HIS A 434 -3.13 -2.10 -5.44
CA HIS A 434 -2.96 -3.54 -5.42
C HIS A 434 -4.29 -4.26 -5.62
N ASN A 435 -4.29 -5.31 -6.44
CA ASN A 435 -5.37 -6.30 -6.53
C ASN A 435 -4.85 -7.65 -6.02
N MET A 436 -4.78 -7.79 -4.68
CA MET A 436 -4.22 -8.97 -4.02
C MET A 436 -5.01 -10.25 -4.25
N ALA A 437 -6.17 -10.17 -4.89
CA ALA A 437 -6.98 -11.32 -5.22
C ALA A 437 -6.82 -11.79 -6.68
N ALA A 438 -6.01 -11.11 -7.47
CA ALA A 438 -5.88 -11.40 -8.90
C ALA A 438 -5.29 -12.80 -9.18
N SER A 439 -4.37 -13.29 -8.35
CA SER A 439 -3.78 -14.62 -8.45
C SER A 439 -4.83 -15.74 -8.28
N SER A 440 -5.85 -15.52 -7.43
CA SER A 440 -6.91 -16.50 -7.19
C SER A 440 -7.85 -16.73 -8.39
N ALA A 441 -7.78 -15.87 -9.40
CA ALA A 441 -8.53 -16.04 -10.65
C ALA A 441 -7.96 -17.15 -11.56
N THR A 442 -6.76 -17.67 -11.25
CA THR A 442 -6.09 -18.72 -12.04
C THR A 442 -6.23 -20.07 -11.33
N PRO A 443 -6.84 -21.10 -11.93
CA PRO A 443 -6.87 -22.43 -11.34
C PRO A 443 -5.47 -23.01 -11.14
N VAL A 444 -5.23 -23.70 -10.01
CA VAL A 444 -3.90 -24.24 -9.65
C VAL A 444 -3.31 -25.16 -10.73
N GLU A 445 -4.14 -26.03 -11.35
CA GLU A 445 -3.69 -26.92 -12.41
C GLU A 445 -3.18 -26.15 -13.66
N LYS A 446 -3.66 -24.91 -13.90
CA LYS A 446 -3.22 -24.07 -15.02
C LYS A 446 -1.86 -23.44 -14.75
N LEU A 447 -1.48 -23.28 -13.52
CA LEU A 447 -0.14 -22.79 -13.12
C LEU A 447 0.95 -23.79 -13.49
N ARG A 448 0.61 -25.07 -13.65
CA ARG A 448 1.49 -26.16 -14.07
C ARG A 448 1.35 -26.53 -15.56
N ASP A 449 0.34 -26.01 -16.24
CA ASP A 449 0.18 -26.19 -17.70
C ASP A 449 1.09 -25.19 -18.42
N LYS A 450 2.25 -25.64 -18.88
CA LYS A 450 3.22 -24.81 -19.61
C LYS A 450 2.60 -23.97 -20.72
N ARG A 451 1.80 -24.60 -21.58
CA ARG A 451 1.22 -23.92 -22.74
C ARG A 451 0.27 -22.81 -22.31
N TRP A 452 -0.52 -23.10 -21.32
CA TRP A 452 -1.50 -22.16 -20.82
C TRP A 452 -0.83 -20.99 -20.08
N VAL A 453 0.07 -21.28 -19.11
CA VAL A 453 0.66 -20.24 -18.26
C VAL A 453 1.63 -19.33 -19.04
N GLU A 454 2.36 -19.86 -20.02
CA GLU A 454 3.21 -19.06 -20.91
C GLU A 454 2.37 -18.13 -21.84
N ALA A 455 1.14 -18.52 -22.18
CA ALA A 455 0.22 -17.66 -22.93
C ALA A 455 -0.46 -16.61 -22.04
N ASN A 456 -0.99 -17.01 -20.87
CA ASN A 456 -1.90 -16.20 -20.05
C ASN A 456 -1.25 -15.48 -18.86
N GLY A 457 -0.10 -15.98 -18.34
CA GLY A 457 0.46 -15.54 -17.06
C GLY A 457 -0.08 -16.36 -15.89
N HIS A 458 0.55 -16.24 -14.73
CA HIS A 458 0.14 -16.95 -13.51
C HIS A 458 -0.78 -16.10 -12.61
N THR A 459 -0.90 -14.81 -12.88
CA THR A 459 -1.86 -13.88 -12.28
C THR A 459 -2.50 -13.03 -13.36
N VAL A 460 -3.69 -12.50 -13.10
CA VAL A 460 -4.41 -11.63 -14.03
C VAL A 460 -4.03 -10.15 -13.89
N SER A 461 -3.16 -9.80 -12.93
CA SER A 461 -2.71 -8.43 -12.69
C SER A 461 -1.25 -8.37 -12.26
N ILE A 462 -0.49 -7.41 -12.81
CA ILE A 462 0.84 -7.04 -12.32
C ILE A 462 0.76 -6.34 -10.95
N MET A 463 -0.40 -5.78 -10.61
CA MET A 463 -0.65 -5.10 -9.33
C MET A 463 -0.96 -6.06 -8.18
N ASP A 464 -0.86 -7.35 -8.41
CA ASP A 464 -0.88 -8.41 -7.41
C ASP A 464 0.53 -8.64 -6.84
N TYR A 465 0.61 -9.05 -5.58
CA TYR A 465 1.85 -9.55 -5.01
C TYR A 465 2.03 -11.05 -5.21
N ALA A 466 1.58 -11.58 -6.36
CA ALA A 466 1.77 -12.98 -6.76
C ALA A 466 3.25 -13.41 -6.80
N ARG A 467 4.17 -12.47 -6.99
CA ARG A 467 5.60 -12.67 -7.20
C ARG A 467 5.86 -13.63 -8.35
N PHE A 468 6.34 -14.84 -8.10
CA PHE A 468 6.72 -15.79 -9.14
C PHE A 468 5.91 -17.08 -9.05
N ASN A 469 5.78 -17.80 -10.17
CA ASN A 469 5.03 -19.06 -10.21
C ASN A 469 5.73 -20.18 -9.45
N TYR A 470 5.61 -20.16 -8.13
CA TYR A 470 6.17 -21.18 -7.24
C TYR A 470 5.42 -22.53 -7.27
N VAL A 471 4.25 -22.58 -7.93
CA VAL A 471 3.46 -23.79 -8.10
C VAL A 471 4.04 -24.71 -9.18
N ALA A 472 4.67 -24.13 -10.19
CA ALA A 472 5.37 -24.87 -11.22
C ALA A 472 6.40 -25.84 -10.61
N GLN A 473 6.59 -26.99 -11.27
CA GLN A 473 7.55 -28.01 -10.86
C GLN A 473 8.61 -28.22 -11.95
N PRO A 474 9.82 -28.71 -11.65
CA PRO A 474 10.86 -28.91 -12.64
C PRO A 474 10.45 -29.77 -13.84
N GLU A 475 9.59 -30.76 -13.62
CA GLU A 475 9.05 -31.63 -14.62
C GLU A 475 8.12 -30.94 -15.61
N ASP A 476 7.49 -29.80 -15.24
CA ASP A 476 6.58 -29.03 -16.07
C ASP A 476 7.34 -28.26 -17.15
N ARG A 477 8.66 -28.03 -16.99
CA ARG A 477 9.56 -27.34 -17.93
C ARG A 477 9.04 -25.98 -18.39
N ILE A 478 8.42 -25.24 -17.49
CA ILE A 478 7.90 -23.89 -17.74
C ILE A 478 9.08 -22.94 -17.92
N SER A 479 9.05 -22.12 -18.98
CA SER A 479 10.08 -21.11 -19.25
C SER A 479 9.86 -19.85 -18.36
N PRO A 480 10.85 -18.95 -18.28
CA PRO A 480 10.70 -17.69 -17.54
C PRO A 480 9.42 -16.92 -17.88
N ARG A 481 8.90 -17.04 -19.11
CA ARG A 481 7.65 -16.41 -19.52
C ARG A 481 6.44 -16.86 -18.70
N GLY A 482 6.43 -18.08 -18.17
CA GLY A 482 5.37 -18.58 -17.28
C GLY A 482 5.71 -18.49 -15.81
N LEU A 483 6.92 -18.02 -15.46
CA LEU A 483 7.37 -17.84 -14.08
C LEU A 483 7.22 -16.40 -13.59
N PHE A 484 7.31 -15.41 -14.49
CA PHE A 484 7.24 -13.99 -14.16
C PHE A 484 5.82 -13.42 -14.29
N PRO A 485 5.40 -12.50 -13.40
CA PRO A 485 4.16 -11.75 -13.58
C PRO A 485 4.32 -10.71 -14.69
N ARG A 486 3.21 -10.29 -15.27
CA ARG A 486 3.15 -9.30 -16.35
C ARG A 486 1.80 -8.59 -16.37
N ILE A 487 1.67 -7.54 -17.19
CA ILE A 487 0.40 -6.86 -17.42
C ILE A 487 -0.67 -7.88 -17.83
N GLY A 488 -1.67 -8.05 -16.99
CA GLY A 488 -2.70 -9.05 -17.10
C GLY A 488 -4.01 -8.52 -17.71
N VAL A 489 -5.01 -9.38 -17.74
CA VAL A 489 -6.34 -9.02 -18.27
C VAL A 489 -7.04 -7.99 -17.38
N TYR A 490 -6.85 -8.07 -16.06
CA TYR A 490 -7.39 -7.09 -15.13
C TYR A 490 -6.75 -5.71 -15.33
N ASP A 491 -5.43 -5.63 -15.49
CA ASP A 491 -4.73 -4.36 -15.69
C ASP A 491 -5.21 -3.64 -16.95
N ARG A 492 -5.38 -4.39 -18.06
CA ARG A 492 -5.92 -3.85 -19.31
C ARG A 492 -7.34 -3.34 -19.14
N TRP A 493 -8.18 -4.07 -18.41
CA TRP A 493 -9.53 -3.66 -18.07
C TRP A 493 -9.55 -2.39 -17.20
N ALA A 494 -8.73 -2.36 -16.14
CA ALA A 494 -8.68 -1.23 -15.23
C ALA A 494 -8.22 0.04 -15.96
N VAL A 495 -7.18 -0.05 -16.81
CA VAL A 495 -6.72 1.06 -17.65
C VAL A 495 -7.77 1.46 -18.70
N GLU A 496 -8.42 0.51 -19.38
CA GLU A 496 -9.52 0.79 -20.29
C GLU A 496 -10.61 1.59 -19.59
N TRP A 497 -11.08 1.13 -18.44
CA TRP A 497 -12.12 1.79 -17.66
C TRP A 497 -11.69 3.16 -17.13
N GLY A 498 -10.47 3.27 -16.61
CA GLY A 498 -9.96 4.51 -16.01
C GLY A 498 -9.55 5.58 -17.01
N TYR A 499 -9.03 5.19 -18.18
CA TYR A 499 -8.39 6.11 -19.13
C TYR A 499 -9.12 6.30 -20.46
N ARG A 500 -10.13 5.47 -20.78
CA ARG A 500 -10.94 5.67 -22.00
C ARG A 500 -11.48 7.11 -22.02
N TRP A 501 -11.18 7.82 -23.14
CA TRP A 501 -11.60 9.19 -23.31
C TRP A 501 -13.09 9.28 -23.68
N SER A 502 -13.78 10.24 -23.08
CA SER A 502 -15.14 10.62 -23.40
C SER A 502 -15.17 12.12 -23.68
N ALA A 503 -15.57 12.50 -24.89
CA ALA A 503 -15.60 13.91 -25.32
C ALA A 503 -16.75 14.67 -24.71
N ASP A 504 -17.90 14.00 -24.59
CA ASP A 504 -19.19 14.62 -24.36
C ASP A 504 -19.84 13.96 -23.14
N GLY A 505 -20.46 14.79 -22.33
CA GLY A 505 -21.27 14.33 -21.23
C GLY A 505 -20.87 14.88 -19.87
N ASP A 506 -21.85 14.92 -19.02
CA ASP A 506 -21.71 15.24 -17.63
C ASP A 506 -21.01 14.09 -16.88
N PRO A 507 -20.07 14.36 -15.95
CA PRO A 507 -19.40 13.31 -15.17
C PRO A 507 -20.36 12.40 -14.40
N TRP A 508 -21.52 12.90 -14.00
CA TRP A 508 -22.54 12.12 -13.29
C TRP A 508 -23.22 11.08 -14.18
N THR A 509 -23.56 11.47 -15.42
CA THR A 509 -24.12 10.55 -16.42
C THR A 509 -23.08 9.48 -16.82
N GLU A 510 -21.80 9.88 -16.94
CA GLU A 510 -20.71 8.93 -17.17
C GLU A 510 -20.58 7.92 -16.03
N GLN A 511 -20.70 8.35 -14.78
CA GLN A 511 -20.65 7.47 -13.60
C GLN A 511 -21.67 6.33 -13.66
N GLU A 512 -22.93 6.66 -13.99
CA GLU A 512 -23.99 5.65 -14.09
C GLU A 512 -23.70 4.62 -15.20
N ALA A 513 -23.24 5.10 -16.36
CA ALA A 513 -22.91 4.24 -17.49
C ALA A 513 -21.72 3.31 -17.17
N LEU A 514 -20.68 3.85 -16.51
CA LEU A 514 -19.50 3.08 -16.11
C LEU A 514 -19.82 2.05 -15.02
N ARG A 515 -20.68 2.37 -14.06
CA ARG A 515 -21.17 1.41 -13.03
C ARG A 515 -21.94 0.25 -13.67
N ALA A 516 -22.80 0.54 -14.63
CA ALA A 516 -23.52 -0.49 -15.38
C ALA A 516 -22.55 -1.36 -16.20
N GLU A 517 -21.54 -0.77 -16.81
CA GLU A 517 -20.50 -1.48 -17.54
C GLU A 517 -19.69 -2.40 -16.62
N VAL A 518 -19.24 -1.95 -15.46
CA VAL A 518 -18.53 -2.78 -14.48
C VAL A 518 -19.38 -4.00 -14.11
N THR A 519 -20.68 -3.81 -13.84
CA THR A 519 -21.60 -4.92 -13.51
C THR A 519 -21.68 -5.94 -14.63
N ARG A 520 -21.80 -5.48 -15.88
CA ARG A 520 -21.85 -6.37 -17.05
C ARG A 520 -20.53 -7.11 -17.25
N ARG A 521 -19.40 -6.40 -17.21
CA ARG A 521 -18.07 -6.96 -17.46
C ARG A 521 -17.68 -8.01 -16.41
N LEU A 522 -17.98 -7.76 -15.14
CA LEU A 522 -17.74 -8.75 -14.07
C LEU A 522 -18.59 -10.00 -14.20
N LYS A 523 -19.80 -9.87 -14.79
CA LYS A 523 -20.63 -11.03 -15.09
C LYS A 523 -20.07 -11.83 -16.27
N ASP A 524 -19.57 -11.15 -17.30
CA ASP A 524 -19.06 -11.76 -18.54
C ASP A 524 -17.66 -12.40 -18.31
N ASP A 525 -16.82 -11.78 -17.50
CA ASP A 525 -15.48 -12.27 -17.15
C ASP A 525 -15.19 -12.07 -15.65
N PRO A 526 -15.41 -13.11 -14.83
CA PRO A 526 -15.16 -13.04 -13.38
C PRO A 526 -13.70 -12.78 -12.99
N ARG A 527 -12.74 -12.95 -13.91
CA ARG A 527 -11.31 -12.66 -13.65
C ARG A 527 -11.03 -11.17 -13.47
N LEU A 528 -11.98 -10.30 -13.82
CA LEU A 528 -11.87 -8.85 -13.69
C LEU A 528 -12.23 -8.35 -12.29
N PHE A 529 -12.49 -9.23 -11.33
CA PHE A 529 -12.83 -8.81 -9.98
C PHE A 529 -11.65 -8.17 -9.25
N TYR A 530 -11.99 -7.31 -8.31
CA TYR A 530 -11.04 -6.57 -7.49
C TYR A 530 -11.34 -6.77 -6.01
N VAL A 531 -10.30 -7.15 -5.27
CA VAL A 531 -10.29 -7.09 -3.80
C VAL A 531 -9.01 -6.37 -3.38
N GLY A 532 -9.19 -5.28 -2.66
CA GLY A 532 -8.14 -4.35 -2.31
C GLY A 532 -7.03 -4.91 -1.43
N ASP A 533 -6.33 -3.98 -0.79
CA ASP A 533 -5.07 -4.22 -0.09
C ASP A 533 -5.14 -5.35 0.93
N GLU A 534 -4.04 -6.09 1.02
CA GLU A 534 -3.81 -7.16 1.99
C GLU A 534 -4.15 -6.73 3.43
N GLY A 535 -4.79 -7.64 4.18
CA GLY A 535 -5.04 -7.46 5.62
C GLY A 535 -6.28 -6.65 5.98
N LYS A 536 -6.99 -6.07 5.03
CA LYS A 536 -8.23 -5.31 5.29
C LYS A 536 -9.48 -6.18 5.41
N GLY A 537 -9.40 -7.48 5.23
CA GLY A 537 -10.54 -8.38 5.29
C GLY A 537 -10.17 -9.81 5.62
N ALA A 538 -11.19 -10.61 5.84
CA ALA A 538 -11.07 -12.05 6.07
C ALA A 538 -11.10 -12.87 4.76
N ASP A 539 -10.96 -12.22 3.59
CA ASP A 539 -11.04 -12.89 2.29
C ASP A 539 -9.77 -13.69 1.99
N PRO A 540 -9.84 -15.02 1.93
CA PRO A 540 -8.67 -15.86 1.67
C PRO A 540 -8.13 -15.74 0.24
N ARG A 541 -8.84 -15.07 -0.67
CA ARG A 541 -8.38 -14.79 -2.03
C ARG A 541 -7.44 -13.59 -2.09
N SER A 542 -7.51 -12.69 -1.08
CA SER A 542 -6.72 -11.46 -1.04
C SER A 542 -5.54 -11.62 -0.09
N GLN A 543 -4.41 -12.06 -0.60
CA GLN A 543 -3.20 -12.34 0.16
C GLN A 543 -1.95 -11.94 -0.64
N SER A 544 -0.80 -11.88 0.02
CA SER A 544 0.49 -11.62 -0.60
C SER A 544 1.23 -12.93 -0.84
N GLU A 545 1.73 -13.13 -2.04
CA GLU A 545 2.52 -14.30 -2.44
C GLU A 545 1.75 -15.64 -2.40
N ASP A 546 0.41 -15.56 -2.48
CA ASP A 546 -0.43 -16.73 -2.76
C ASP A 546 -0.68 -16.86 -4.26
N LEU A 547 -0.99 -18.07 -4.69
CA LEU A 547 -1.31 -18.39 -6.09
C LEU A 547 -2.47 -19.37 -6.15
N GLY A 548 -3.23 -19.21 -7.23
CA GLY A 548 -4.29 -20.14 -7.59
C GLY A 548 -5.57 -20.00 -6.77
N ASP A 549 -6.58 -20.69 -7.21
CA ASP A 549 -7.92 -20.74 -6.58
C ASP A 549 -7.96 -21.64 -5.34
N ASN A 550 -6.88 -22.38 -5.06
CA ASN A 550 -6.72 -23.25 -3.90
C ASN A 550 -5.33 -23.11 -3.26
N ASN A 551 -5.23 -22.28 -2.20
CA ASN A 551 -3.95 -22.08 -1.50
C ASN A 551 -3.44 -23.31 -0.75
N MET A 552 -4.27 -24.30 -0.36
CA MET A 552 -3.76 -25.55 0.21
C MET A 552 -3.00 -26.33 -0.84
N GLU A 553 -3.59 -26.52 -2.02
CA GLU A 553 -2.95 -27.25 -3.13
C GLU A 553 -1.72 -26.50 -3.68
N ALA A 554 -1.83 -25.19 -3.91
CA ALA A 554 -0.73 -24.36 -4.37
C ALA A 554 0.47 -24.43 -3.44
N ASN A 555 0.23 -24.34 -2.13
CA ASN A 555 1.28 -24.40 -1.11
C ASN A 555 1.91 -25.78 -0.95
N GLU A 556 1.20 -26.88 -1.25
CA GLU A 556 1.82 -28.20 -1.34
C GLU A 556 2.93 -28.24 -2.42
N TYR A 557 2.66 -27.64 -3.59
CA TYR A 557 3.68 -27.50 -4.65
C TYR A 557 4.81 -26.57 -4.21
N GLY A 558 4.48 -25.45 -3.55
CA GLY A 558 5.45 -24.52 -2.99
C GLY A 558 6.39 -25.20 -1.97
N ILE A 559 5.84 -25.99 -1.05
CA ILE A 559 6.63 -26.74 -0.06
C ILE A 559 7.56 -27.78 -0.74
N ARG A 560 7.10 -28.45 -1.81
CA ARG A 560 7.97 -29.32 -2.59
C ARG A 560 9.17 -28.58 -3.17
N ASN A 561 8.97 -27.37 -3.66
CA ASN A 561 10.06 -26.54 -4.16
C ASN A 561 10.97 -26.04 -3.03
N LEU A 562 10.41 -25.62 -1.87
CA LEU A 562 11.22 -25.25 -0.70
C LEU A 562 12.11 -26.41 -0.21
N ARG A 563 11.60 -27.66 -0.21
CA ARG A 563 12.42 -28.84 0.11
C ARG A 563 13.61 -28.98 -0.83
N ARG A 564 13.40 -28.78 -2.16
CA ARG A 564 14.50 -28.80 -3.14
C ARG A 564 15.50 -27.67 -2.92
N VAL A 565 15.04 -26.47 -2.52
CA VAL A 565 15.95 -25.39 -2.14
C VAL A 565 16.80 -25.82 -0.95
N MET A 566 16.20 -26.40 0.09
CA MET A 566 16.90 -26.85 1.29
C MET A 566 17.92 -27.97 1.01
N GLU A 567 17.64 -28.86 0.05
CA GLU A 567 18.59 -29.91 -0.39
C GLU A 567 19.88 -29.34 -1.00
N HIS A 568 19.84 -28.12 -1.53
CA HIS A 568 20.93 -27.49 -2.27
C HIS A 568 21.41 -26.17 -1.68
N ILE A 569 20.81 -25.68 -0.59
CA ILE A 569 21.03 -24.32 -0.08
C ILE A 569 22.51 -24.05 0.24
N LEU A 570 23.23 -25.02 0.81
CA LEU A 570 24.67 -24.90 1.12
C LEU A 570 25.53 -24.71 -0.13
N ASP A 571 25.17 -25.34 -1.25
CA ASP A 571 25.90 -25.20 -2.51
C ASP A 571 25.58 -23.89 -3.20
N TRP A 572 24.30 -23.49 -3.24
CA TRP A 572 23.84 -22.29 -3.93
C TRP A 572 24.28 -21.00 -3.23
N THR A 573 24.52 -21.06 -1.92
CA THR A 573 24.92 -19.91 -1.09
C THR A 573 26.39 -19.94 -0.69
N ARG A 574 27.21 -20.84 -1.28
CA ARG A 574 28.62 -21.03 -0.92
C ARG A 574 29.42 -19.76 -1.17
N GLN A 575 30.05 -19.22 -0.13
CA GLN A 575 30.98 -18.10 -0.19
C GLN A 575 32.44 -18.62 -0.24
N PRO A 576 33.30 -18.07 -1.13
CA PRO A 576 34.68 -18.52 -1.28
C PRO A 576 35.55 -18.34 -0.02
N ASP A 577 35.22 -17.38 0.82
CA ASP A 577 35.91 -17.07 2.06
C ASP A 577 35.42 -17.87 3.27
N GLY A 578 34.50 -18.81 3.06
CA GLY A 578 33.95 -19.68 4.10
C GLY A 578 32.95 -19.00 5.05
N ARG A 579 32.52 -17.76 4.79
CA ARG A 579 31.43 -17.11 5.53
C ARG A 579 30.07 -17.72 5.16
N HIS A 580 29.06 -17.47 5.99
CA HIS A 580 27.72 -18.00 5.84
C HIS A 580 26.64 -16.88 5.84
N ASP A 581 27.01 -15.62 5.56
CA ASP A 581 26.04 -14.52 5.54
C ASP A 581 24.95 -14.73 4.47
N ASP A 582 25.36 -15.16 3.28
CA ASP A 582 24.43 -15.47 2.18
C ASP A 582 23.53 -16.67 2.52
N LEU A 583 24.09 -17.69 3.18
CA LEU A 583 23.31 -18.82 3.69
C LEU A 583 22.27 -18.36 4.71
N GLN A 584 22.67 -17.53 5.67
CA GLN A 584 21.79 -16.98 6.70
C GLN A 584 20.61 -16.23 6.05
N ASP A 585 20.87 -15.38 5.05
CA ASP A 585 19.87 -14.58 4.36
C ASP A 585 18.87 -15.44 3.59
N ILE A 586 19.34 -16.39 2.79
CA ILE A 586 18.47 -17.27 2.00
C ILE A 586 17.71 -18.25 2.90
N TYR A 587 18.34 -18.79 3.94
CA TYR A 587 17.65 -19.66 4.89
C TYR A 587 16.55 -18.93 5.65
N ASN A 588 16.78 -17.68 6.07
CA ASN A 588 15.74 -16.83 6.65
C ASN A 588 14.57 -16.60 5.66
N ALA A 589 14.88 -16.37 4.38
CA ALA A 589 13.87 -16.20 3.34
C ALA A 589 13.04 -17.49 3.11
N VAL A 590 13.66 -18.65 3.10
CA VAL A 590 12.96 -19.96 2.99
C VAL A 590 12.01 -20.16 4.17
N ARG A 591 12.48 -19.90 5.40
CA ARG A 591 11.64 -20.02 6.61
C ARG A 591 10.47 -19.04 6.59
N ALA A 592 10.72 -17.80 6.16
CA ALA A 592 9.68 -16.78 6.01
C ALA A 592 8.63 -17.18 4.95
N GLN A 593 9.06 -17.74 3.82
CA GLN A 593 8.15 -18.21 2.77
C GLN A 593 7.26 -19.37 3.26
N TYR A 594 7.82 -20.33 4.00
CA TYR A 594 7.03 -21.39 4.59
C TYR A 594 5.95 -20.85 5.56
N ILE A 595 6.29 -19.84 6.37
CA ILE A 595 5.31 -19.21 7.28
C ILE A 595 4.19 -18.53 6.49
N LYS A 596 4.50 -17.86 5.38
CA LYS A 596 3.46 -17.29 4.52
C LYS A 596 2.49 -18.34 4.03
N TYR A 597 2.98 -19.52 3.63
CA TYR A 597 2.10 -20.62 3.24
C TYR A 597 1.17 -21.07 4.39
N VAL A 598 1.67 -21.10 5.62
CA VAL A 598 0.84 -21.37 6.80
C VAL A 598 -0.25 -20.32 6.98
N TRP A 599 0.08 -19.04 6.81
CA TRP A 599 -0.89 -17.94 6.93
C TRP A 599 -1.94 -17.94 5.80
N HIS A 600 -1.54 -18.27 4.57
CA HIS A 600 -2.49 -18.41 3.47
C HIS A 600 -3.59 -19.43 3.80
N VAL A 601 -3.21 -20.56 4.38
CA VAL A 601 -4.15 -21.60 4.77
C VAL A 601 -5.00 -21.15 5.97
N GLN A 602 -4.40 -20.51 6.97
CA GLN A 602 -5.09 -20.04 8.18
C GLN A 602 -6.26 -19.09 7.84
N LYS A 603 -6.11 -18.26 6.81
CA LYS A 603 -7.13 -17.29 6.41
C LYS A 603 -8.41 -17.94 5.88
N ASN A 604 -8.39 -19.25 5.53
CA ASN A 604 -9.61 -19.99 5.18
C ASN A 604 -10.48 -20.32 6.40
N ILE A 605 -9.89 -20.40 7.60
CA ILE A 605 -10.64 -20.73 8.81
C ILE A 605 -11.49 -19.53 9.24
N LEU A 606 -12.80 -19.69 9.20
CA LEU A 606 -13.80 -18.63 9.39
C LEU A 606 -13.59 -17.44 8.43
N GLY A 607 -12.93 -17.70 7.30
CA GLY A 607 -12.71 -16.73 6.24
C GLY A 607 -14.03 -16.26 5.61
N ARG A 608 -14.01 -15.10 4.99
CA ARG A 608 -15.19 -14.53 4.31
C ARG A 608 -14.80 -14.00 2.95
N TYR A 609 -15.51 -14.45 1.92
CA TYR A 609 -15.44 -13.84 0.61
C TYR A 609 -16.12 -12.47 0.65
N GLU A 610 -15.47 -11.45 0.14
CA GLU A 610 -15.93 -10.06 0.14
C GLU A 610 -16.18 -9.56 -1.29
N GLY A 611 -16.99 -8.50 -1.44
CA GLY A 611 -17.30 -7.88 -2.72
C GLY A 611 -18.70 -8.25 -3.24
N ASN A 612 -18.95 -7.98 -4.51
CA ASN A 612 -20.22 -8.26 -5.16
C ASN A 612 -20.34 -9.75 -5.51
N LEU A 613 -20.78 -10.54 -4.56
CA LEU A 613 -21.02 -11.97 -4.75
C LEU A 613 -22.30 -12.22 -5.54
N SER A 614 -22.44 -13.41 -6.11
CA SER A 614 -23.65 -13.81 -6.82
C SER A 614 -24.90 -13.68 -5.94
N GLY A 615 -26.01 -13.25 -6.52
CA GLY A 615 -27.26 -13.02 -5.80
C GLY A 615 -27.34 -11.74 -4.97
N GLY A 616 -26.42 -10.76 -5.21
CA GLY A 616 -26.43 -9.45 -4.54
C GLY A 616 -25.91 -9.48 -3.10
N ARG A 617 -25.28 -10.58 -2.67
CA ARG A 617 -24.62 -10.68 -1.37
C ARG A 617 -23.33 -9.89 -1.36
N LEU A 618 -23.09 -9.17 -0.28
CA LEU A 618 -21.84 -8.41 -0.10
C LEU A 618 -20.69 -9.27 0.47
N ARG A 619 -21.03 -10.41 1.11
CA ARG A 619 -20.08 -11.33 1.74
C ARG A 619 -20.73 -12.69 1.98
N ASP A 620 -19.89 -13.73 2.02
CA ASP A 620 -20.25 -15.08 2.44
C ASP A 620 -19.09 -15.74 3.18
N PHE A 621 -19.38 -16.67 4.08
CA PHE A 621 -18.30 -17.42 4.75
C PHE A 621 -17.68 -18.45 3.80
N VAL A 622 -16.41 -18.76 4.01
CA VAL A 622 -15.74 -19.90 3.39
C VAL A 622 -16.48 -21.18 3.84
N GLY A 623 -16.88 -22.00 2.88
CA GLY A 623 -17.65 -23.22 3.16
C GLY A 623 -16.90 -24.24 4.02
N ALA A 624 -17.66 -25.08 4.72
CA ALA A 624 -17.11 -26.10 5.63
C ALA A 624 -16.10 -27.04 4.96
N SER A 625 -16.37 -27.44 3.70
CA SER A 625 -15.46 -28.30 2.93
C SER A 625 -14.05 -27.70 2.80
N ARG A 626 -13.97 -26.42 2.47
CA ARG A 626 -12.71 -25.70 2.31
C ARG A 626 -12.00 -25.47 3.65
N GLN A 627 -12.74 -25.16 4.70
CA GLN A 627 -12.19 -25.02 6.05
C GLN A 627 -11.65 -26.35 6.57
N ARG A 628 -12.33 -27.48 6.29
CA ARG A 628 -11.83 -28.83 6.63
C ARG A 628 -10.52 -29.15 5.91
N GLU A 629 -10.45 -28.85 4.60
CA GLU A 629 -9.20 -29.00 3.84
C GLU A 629 -8.03 -28.21 4.46
N ALA A 630 -8.30 -27.00 4.97
CA ALA A 630 -7.32 -26.19 5.66
C ALA A 630 -6.85 -26.83 6.98
N VAL A 631 -7.76 -27.37 7.80
CA VAL A 631 -7.41 -28.09 9.03
C VAL A 631 -6.57 -29.33 8.72
N GLU A 632 -6.95 -30.11 7.70
CA GLU A 632 -6.18 -31.27 7.26
C GLU A 632 -4.78 -30.90 6.76
N TRP A 633 -4.67 -29.76 6.04
CA TRP A 633 -3.40 -29.25 5.58
C TRP A 633 -2.45 -28.92 6.74
N PHE A 634 -2.96 -28.28 7.81
CA PHE A 634 -2.17 -28.04 9.04
C PHE A 634 -1.67 -29.34 9.65
N GLY A 635 -2.54 -30.35 9.67
CA GLY A 635 -2.14 -31.68 10.13
C GLY A 635 -0.91 -32.22 9.41
N ARG A 636 -0.92 -32.16 8.07
CA ARG A 636 0.17 -32.73 7.24
C ARG A 636 1.42 -31.85 7.18
N ASN A 637 1.28 -30.54 7.18
CA ASN A 637 2.38 -29.65 6.83
C ASN A 637 2.94 -28.85 8.01
N LEU A 638 2.23 -28.78 9.15
CA LEU A 638 2.66 -28.03 10.32
C LEU A 638 2.67 -28.90 11.59
N PHE A 639 1.58 -29.62 11.89
CA PHE A 639 1.47 -30.42 13.11
C PHE A 639 2.30 -31.71 13.02
N ASP A 640 2.46 -32.23 11.79
CA ASP A 640 3.60 -33.11 11.50
C ASP A 640 4.85 -32.25 11.35
N ALA A 641 5.69 -32.26 12.40
CA ALA A 641 6.79 -31.30 12.55
C ALA A 641 7.64 -31.17 11.28
N PRO A 642 7.83 -29.96 10.73
CA PRO A 642 8.51 -29.75 9.45
C PRO A 642 10.04 -29.86 9.59
N LEU A 643 10.55 -31.03 9.99
CA LEU A 643 11.98 -31.28 10.28
C LEU A 643 12.88 -31.07 9.06
N TRP A 644 12.33 -31.21 7.85
CA TRP A 644 13.03 -30.93 6.60
C TRP A 644 13.50 -29.45 6.48
N LEU A 645 12.85 -28.53 7.20
CA LEU A 645 13.22 -27.12 7.23
C LEU A 645 14.45 -26.85 8.11
N TYR A 646 14.84 -27.82 8.96
CA TYR A 646 15.91 -27.72 9.95
C TYR A 646 16.93 -28.84 9.84
N PRO A 647 17.59 -29.03 8.65
CA PRO A 647 18.68 -30.00 8.53
C PRO A 647 19.86 -29.60 9.42
N VAL A 648 20.46 -30.56 10.08
CA VAL A 648 21.51 -30.30 11.08
C VAL A 648 22.69 -29.54 10.48
N GLU A 649 23.09 -29.93 9.27
CA GLU A 649 24.20 -29.32 8.53
C GLU A 649 23.97 -27.85 8.18
N VAL A 650 22.72 -27.41 8.00
CA VAL A 650 22.38 -25.99 7.78
C VAL A 650 22.32 -25.25 9.11
N VAL A 651 21.61 -25.83 10.10
CA VAL A 651 21.42 -25.20 11.41
C VAL A 651 22.74 -24.92 12.13
N GLN A 652 23.77 -25.78 11.93
CA GLN A 652 25.09 -25.58 12.50
C GLN A 652 25.90 -24.44 11.85
N CYS A 653 25.48 -23.96 10.68
CA CYS A 653 26.14 -22.90 9.92
C CYS A 653 25.45 -21.54 10.03
N VAL A 654 24.34 -21.40 10.78
CA VAL A 654 23.55 -20.19 10.89
C VAL A 654 23.34 -19.79 12.34
N ASP A 655 23.18 -18.48 12.56
CA ASP A 655 22.97 -17.92 13.88
C ASP A 655 21.49 -17.92 14.31
N LYS A 656 21.27 -18.03 15.64
CA LYS A 656 19.98 -17.78 16.30
C LYS A 656 18.83 -18.67 15.80
N VAL A 657 19.11 -19.92 15.46
CA VAL A 657 18.10 -20.90 15.07
C VAL A 657 18.03 -21.99 16.12
N ASP A 658 16.91 -22.05 16.83
CA ASP A 658 16.56 -23.15 17.74
C ASP A 658 15.34 -23.90 17.17
N PRO A 659 15.57 -25.04 16.49
CA PRO A 659 14.50 -25.80 15.87
C PRO A 659 13.40 -26.23 16.83
N VAL A 660 13.75 -26.54 18.08
CA VAL A 660 12.79 -27.02 19.09
C VAL A 660 11.82 -25.91 19.44
N THR A 661 12.34 -24.74 19.81
CA THR A 661 11.52 -23.57 20.14
C THR A 661 10.72 -23.09 18.94
N GLU A 662 11.33 -22.98 17.75
CA GLU A 662 10.64 -22.44 16.57
C GLU A 662 9.50 -23.34 16.08
N ILE A 663 9.69 -24.66 16.05
CA ILE A 663 8.61 -25.59 15.65
C ILE A 663 7.47 -25.51 16.67
N TYR A 664 7.80 -25.57 17.97
CA TYR A 664 6.81 -25.46 19.03
C TYR A 664 6.01 -24.15 18.97
N ASP A 665 6.69 -23.02 18.84
CA ASP A 665 6.04 -21.70 18.78
C ASP A 665 5.08 -21.58 17.59
N ARG A 666 5.48 -22.08 16.41
CA ARG A 666 4.64 -22.07 15.21
C ARG A 666 3.43 -22.96 15.35
N GLN A 667 3.63 -24.21 15.77
CA GLN A 667 2.54 -25.15 16.03
C GLN A 667 1.59 -24.60 17.10
N SER A 668 2.14 -24.09 18.21
CA SER A 668 1.37 -23.52 19.32
C SER A 668 0.58 -22.28 18.92
N THR A 669 1.16 -21.40 18.08
CA THR A 669 0.49 -20.20 17.57
C THR A 669 -0.74 -20.56 16.74
N VAL A 670 -0.59 -21.45 15.76
CA VAL A 670 -1.71 -21.87 14.92
C VAL A 670 -2.75 -22.65 15.72
N LEU A 671 -2.32 -23.57 16.58
CA LEU A 671 -3.25 -24.33 17.44
C LEU A 671 -4.03 -23.43 18.38
N SER A 672 -3.37 -22.40 18.97
CA SER A 672 -4.02 -21.41 19.81
C SER A 672 -5.06 -20.58 19.06
N TYR A 673 -4.78 -20.27 17.78
CA TYR A 673 -5.76 -19.63 16.90
C TYR A 673 -6.95 -20.55 16.62
N LEU A 674 -6.70 -21.82 16.23
CA LEU A 674 -7.75 -22.80 15.91
C LEU A 674 -8.66 -23.13 17.09
N LEU A 675 -8.14 -23.09 18.32
CA LEU A 675 -8.89 -23.32 19.54
C LEU A 675 -9.18 -22.04 20.33
N ALA A 676 -9.09 -20.87 19.68
CA ALA A 676 -9.45 -19.62 20.36
C ALA A 676 -10.95 -19.58 20.70
N PRO A 677 -11.33 -19.25 21.94
CA PRO A 677 -12.74 -19.18 22.36
C PRO A 677 -13.56 -18.27 21.47
N GLY A 678 -13.00 -17.12 21.07
CA GLY A 678 -13.65 -16.19 20.17
C GLY A 678 -13.87 -16.74 18.75
N LEU A 679 -12.94 -17.56 18.23
CA LEU A 679 -13.12 -18.26 16.96
C LEU A 679 -14.28 -19.25 17.02
N LEU A 680 -14.32 -20.09 18.07
CA LEU A 680 -15.36 -21.10 18.24
C LEU A 680 -16.76 -20.48 18.38
N ALA A 681 -16.87 -19.40 19.17
CA ALA A 681 -18.11 -18.63 19.27
C ALA A 681 -18.54 -18.02 17.91
N ASN A 682 -17.57 -17.54 17.12
CA ASN A 682 -17.87 -17.00 15.80
C ASN A 682 -18.24 -18.10 14.77
N LEU A 683 -17.66 -19.30 14.88
CA LEU A 683 -18.09 -20.47 14.07
C LEU A 683 -19.53 -20.87 14.41
N ASP A 684 -19.89 -20.89 15.68
CA ASP A 684 -21.26 -21.14 16.14
C ASP A 684 -22.22 -20.11 15.54
N ASN A 685 -21.88 -18.80 15.68
CA ASN A 685 -22.67 -17.72 15.08
C ASN A 685 -22.75 -17.80 13.55
N ALA A 686 -21.65 -18.17 12.89
CA ALA A 686 -21.59 -18.30 11.43
C ALA A 686 -22.51 -19.42 10.92
N SER A 687 -22.77 -20.44 11.72
CA SER A 687 -23.63 -21.55 11.33
C SER A 687 -25.06 -21.12 11.01
N TYR A 688 -25.52 -19.97 11.51
CA TYR A 688 -26.86 -19.43 11.25
C TYR A 688 -26.96 -18.60 9.96
N VAL A 689 -25.83 -18.19 9.38
CA VAL A 689 -25.82 -17.25 8.24
C VAL A 689 -24.97 -17.70 7.06
N ALA A 690 -24.07 -18.66 7.25
CA ALA A 690 -23.21 -19.20 6.20
C ALA A 690 -24.01 -20.05 5.21
N SER A 691 -23.65 -19.99 3.94
CA SER A 691 -24.24 -20.85 2.89
C SER A 691 -23.90 -22.33 3.10
N GLU A 692 -22.71 -22.63 3.60
CA GLU A 692 -22.20 -23.97 3.92
C GLU A 692 -21.61 -23.93 5.33
N PRO A 693 -22.42 -24.13 6.39
CA PRO A 693 -21.99 -24.00 7.77
C PRO A 693 -21.02 -25.12 8.19
N TYR A 694 -20.10 -24.77 9.09
CA TYR A 694 -19.18 -25.72 9.73
C TYR A 694 -19.54 -25.84 11.23
N PRO A 695 -20.28 -26.88 11.63
CA PRO A 695 -20.63 -27.06 13.03
C PRO A 695 -19.41 -27.17 13.92
N VAL A 696 -19.44 -26.54 15.11
CA VAL A 696 -18.31 -26.52 16.04
C VAL A 696 -17.88 -27.93 16.46
N SER A 697 -18.83 -28.87 16.62
CA SER A 697 -18.54 -30.27 16.92
C SER A 697 -17.68 -30.95 15.84
N ASP A 698 -18.03 -30.73 14.55
CA ASP A 698 -17.32 -31.32 13.42
C ASP A 698 -15.93 -30.68 13.29
N TYR A 699 -15.87 -29.35 13.44
CA TYR A 699 -14.61 -28.60 13.44
C TYR A 699 -13.64 -29.10 14.51
N LEU A 700 -14.10 -29.27 15.75
CA LEU A 700 -13.27 -29.77 16.85
C LEU A 700 -12.80 -31.22 16.59
N ALA A 701 -13.67 -32.06 16.02
CA ALA A 701 -13.30 -33.42 15.63
C ALA A 701 -12.21 -33.45 14.54
N ASP A 702 -12.30 -32.52 13.57
CA ASP A 702 -11.29 -32.42 12.52
C ASP A 702 -9.96 -31.85 13.05
N VAL A 703 -9.98 -30.83 13.93
CA VAL A 703 -8.77 -30.31 14.60
C VAL A 703 -8.13 -31.39 15.50
N HIS A 704 -8.95 -32.15 16.23
CA HIS A 704 -8.48 -33.31 16.99
C HIS A 704 -7.72 -34.29 16.09
N ARG A 705 -8.33 -34.71 15.00
CA ARG A 705 -7.74 -35.66 14.04
C ARG A 705 -6.44 -35.14 13.43
N ALA A 706 -6.35 -33.84 13.20
CA ALA A 706 -5.14 -33.21 12.65
C ALA A 706 -3.98 -33.20 13.64
N VAL A 707 -4.25 -33.09 14.94
CA VAL A 707 -3.25 -33.00 16.02
C VAL A 707 -2.88 -34.37 16.58
N TRP A 708 -3.87 -35.20 16.93
CA TRP A 708 -3.69 -36.43 17.68
C TRP A 708 -3.36 -37.62 16.77
N ARG A 709 -2.10 -37.66 16.30
CA ARG A 709 -1.61 -38.72 15.41
C ARG A 709 -0.94 -39.88 16.21
N SER A 710 -0.87 -41.04 15.60
CA SER A 710 -0.11 -42.16 16.21
C SER A 710 1.38 -41.83 16.22
N THR A 711 2.02 -42.12 17.34
CA THR A 711 3.48 -42.06 17.52
C THR A 711 4.14 -43.41 17.31
N ASP A 712 3.39 -44.46 16.95
CA ASP A 712 3.91 -45.79 16.79
C ASP A 712 4.80 -45.88 15.54
N GLY A 713 6.01 -46.33 15.75
CA GLY A 713 6.97 -46.53 14.65
C GLY A 713 7.62 -45.24 14.10
N VAL A 714 7.29 -44.09 14.64
CA VAL A 714 7.96 -42.83 14.24
C VAL A 714 9.24 -42.61 15.04
N PRO A 715 10.24 -41.85 14.48
CA PRO A 715 11.45 -41.51 15.22
C PRO A 715 11.13 -40.73 16.50
N GLU A 716 11.89 -40.93 17.56
CA GLU A 716 11.68 -40.25 18.86
C GLU A 716 11.66 -38.71 18.73
N ARG A 717 12.47 -38.13 17.83
CA ARG A 717 12.48 -36.71 17.55
C ARG A 717 11.12 -36.22 17.06
N THR A 718 10.42 -36.97 16.21
CA THR A 718 9.06 -36.64 15.72
C THR A 718 8.04 -36.83 16.84
N ALA A 719 8.09 -37.96 17.57
CA ALA A 719 7.21 -38.25 18.70
C ALA A 719 7.29 -37.18 19.80
N TYR A 720 8.46 -36.58 20.01
CA TYR A 720 8.67 -35.50 20.94
C TYR A 720 7.79 -34.29 20.62
N TYR A 721 7.76 -33.82 19.35
CA TYR A 721 6.93 -32.67 18.93
C TYR A 721 5.44 -32.99 19.00
N THR A 722 5.04 -34.20 18.65
CA THR A 722 3.64 -34.63 18.78
C THR A 722 3.19 -34.54 20.24
N ARG A 723 3.97 -35.07 21.18
CA ARG A 723 3.65 -35.00 22.63
C ARG A 723 3.62 -33.55 23.15
N GLN A 724 4.47 -32.66 22.63
CA GLN A 724 4.40 -31.24 22.98
C GLN A 724 3.08 -30.60 22.53
N LEU A 725 2.68 -30.89 21.29
CA LEU A 725 1.46 -30.33 20.70
C LEU A 725 0.20 -30.84 21.42
N GLU A 726 0.16 -32.15 21.75
CA GLU A 726 -0.94 -32.75 22.53
C GLU A 726 -1.07 -32.13 23.92
N ARG A 727 0.04 -31.89 24.62
CA ARG A 727 0.02 -31.15 25.91
C ARG A 727 -0.50 -29.72 25.75
N GLN A 728 -0.11 -29.03 24.67
CA GLN A 728 -0.61 -27.69 24.37
C GLN A 728 -2.10 -27.71 24.08
N TYR A 729 -2.60 -28.71 23.36
CA TYR A 729 -4.01 -28.90 23.07
C TYR A 729 -4.85 -28.99 24.36
N VAL A 730 -4.47 -29.89 25.27
CA VAL A 730 -5.16 -30.05 26.56
C VAL A 730 -5.08 -28.78 27.41
N ARG A 731 -3.93 -28.09 27.45
CA ARG A 731 -3.77 -26.82 28.15
C ARG A 731 -4.69 -25.72 27.61
N LEU A 732 -4.88 -25.65 26.28
CA LEU A 732 -5.79 -24.69 25.68
C LEU A 732 -7.26 -24.97 26.06
N LEU A 733 -7.69 -26.21 26.05
CA LEU A 733 -9.03 -26.62 26.50
C LEU A 733 -9.22 -26.29 27.99
N GLU A 734 -8.21 -26.55 28.82
CA GLU A 734 -8.23 -26.19 30.25
C GLU A 734 -8.41 -24.71 30.47
N ASN A 735 -7.59 -23.88 29.83
CA ASN A 735 -7.68 -22.42 29.93
C ASN A 735 -9.01 -21.86 29.42
N MET A 736 -9.60 -22.51 28.40
CA MET A 736 -10.89 -22.13 27.83
C MET A 736 -12.06 -22.41 28.78
N LEU A 737 -12.10 -23.61 29.35
CA LEU A 737 -13.20 -24.04 30.23
C LEU A 737 -13.04 -23.54 31.68
N ARG A 738 -11.79 -23.33 32.12
CA ARG A 738 -11.43 -22.85 33.48
C ARG A 738 -10.46 -21.69 33.41
N PRO A 739 -10.91 -20.51 32.95
CA PRO A 739 -10.04 -19.34 32.88
C PRO A 739 -9.53 -18.96 34.28
N ALA A 740 -8.22 -18.74 34.40
CA ALA A 740 -7.53 -18.53 35.66
C ALA A 740 -7.90 -17.19 36.34
N THR A 741 -8.35 -16.19 35.59
CA THR A 741 -8.68 -14.85 36.12
C THR A 741 -10.05 -14.39 35.65
N PRO A 742 -10.72 -13.47 36.38
CA PRO A 742 -11.97 -12.85 35.97
C PRO A 742 -11.83 -12.10 34.63
N GLU A 743 -10.68 -11.49 34.36
CA GLU A 743 -10.40 -10.77 33.10
C GLU A 743 -10.37 -11.75 31.93
N ALA A 744 -9.75 -12.92 32.09
CA ALA A 744 -9.74 -13.96 31.06
C ALA A 744 -11.15 -14.50 30.77
N ARG A 745 -11.98 -14.66 31.80
CA ARG A 745 -13.38 -15.03 31.66
C ARG A 745 -14.18 -13.94 30.92
N ASN A 746 -14.00 -12.69 31.29
CA ASN A 746 -14.67 -11.57 30.65
C ASN A 746 -14.25 -11.41 29.16
N ALA A 747 -12.99 -11.69 28.83
CA ALA A 747 -12.53 -11.74 27.43
C ALA A 747 -13.21 -12.83 26.61
N ASN A 748 -13.74 -13.88 27.24
CA ASN A 748 -14.37 -15.03 26.59
C ASN A 748 -15.92 -15.01 26.67
N LEU A 749 -16.54 -13.87 27.04
CA LEU A 749 -18.01 -13.79 27.21
C LEU A 749 -18.83 -14.26 26.02
N ALA A 750 -18.36 -14.03 24.78
CA ALA A 750 -19.06 -14.53 23.60
C ALA A 750 -19.10 -16.06 23.57
N PHE A 751 -17.99 -16.70 23.91
CA PHE A 751 -17.90 -18.17 24.02
C PHE A 751 -18.76 -18.71 25.17
N GLU A 752 -18.73 -18.09 26.33
CA GLU A 752 -19.53 -18.49 27.49
C GLU A 752 -21.04 -18.47 27.24
N ARG A 753 -21.50 -17.66 26.28
CA ARG A 753 -22.90 -17.47 25.90
C ARG A 753 -23.33 -18.26 24.68
N SER A 754 -22.38 -18.93 24.00
CA SER A 754 -22.64 -19.69 22.75
C SER A 754 -22.72 -21.19 23.03
N ASP A 755 -23.36 -21.94 22.12
CA ASP A 755 -23.41 -23.39 22.17
C ASP A 755 -22.03 -24.02 21.88
N ALA A 756 -21.06 -23.25 21.39
CA ALA A 756 -19.67 -23.67 21.23
C ALA A 756 -19.08 -24.18 22.55
N ARG A 757 -19.46 -23.61 23.70
CA ARG A 757 -19.02 -24.07 25.00
C ARG A 757 -19.48 -25.51 25.30
N LEU A 758 -20.72 -25.83 24.96
CA LEU A 758 -21.25 -27.19 25.13
C LEU A 758 -20.56 -28.17 24.20
N ALA A 759 -20.30 -27.75 22.95
CA ALA A 759 -19.54 -28.56 21.98
C ALA A 759 -18.12 -28.86 22.48
N VAL A 760 -17.44 -27.87 23.10
CA VAL A 760 -16.11 -28.08 23.70
C VAL A 760 -16.16 -29.03 24.89
N GLN A 761 -17.19 -28.97 25.75
CA GLN A 761 -17.37 -29.91 26.87
C GLN A 761 -17.54 -31.35 26.37
N ALA A 762 -18.42 -31.56 25.40
CA ALA A 762 -18.57 -32.87 24.79
C ALA A 762 -17.32 -33.38 24.10
N HIS A 763 -16.55 -32.46 23.47
CA HIS A 763 -15.25 -32.79 22.88
C HIS A 763 -14.22 -33.22 23.91
N VAL A 764 -14.16 -32.58 25.08
CA VAL A 764 -13.25 -32.97 26.17
C VAL A 764 -13.58 -34.38 26.70
N GLU A 765 -14.85 -34.74 26.80
CA GLU A 765 -15.29 -36.08 27.19
C GLU A 765 -14.84 -37.15 26.15
N ALA A 766 -15.02 -36.85 24.89
CA ALA A 766 -14.57 -37.73 23.78
C ALA A 766 -13.03 -37.87 23.76
N LEU A 767 -12.32 -36.76 23.93
CA LEU A 767 -10.86 -36.73 24.01
C LEU A 767 -10.33 -37.55 25.21
N ALA A 768 -10.96 -37.44 26.35
CA ALA A 768 -10.58 -38.22 27.54
C ALA A 768 -10.77 -39.75 27.32
N ALA A 769 -11.77 -40.14 26.57
CA ALA A 769 -11.95 -41.55 26.15
C ALA A 769 -10.81 -42.01 25.23
N ASP A 770 -10.48 -41.23 24.18
CA ASP A 770 -9.37 -41.53 23.25
C ASP A 770 -8.03 -41.63 23.99
N VAL A 771 -7.72 -40.67 24.88
CA VAL A 771 -6.47 -40.68 25.66
C VAL A 771 -6.38 -41.89 26.59
N ARG A 772 -7.47 -42.32 27.22
CA ARG A 772 -7.50 -43.57 28.03
C ARG A 772 -7.26 -44.81 27.19
N GLU A 773 -7.83 -44.88 26.00
CA GLU A 773 -7.57 -45.99 25.06
C GLU A 773 -6.12 -46.05 24.63
N ARG A 774 -5.53 -44.88 24.27
CA ARG A 774 -4.09 -44.78 23.96
C ARG A 774 -3.19 -45.17 25.13
N LEU A 775 -3.53 -44.78 26.36
CA LEU A 775 -2.80 -45.14 27.59
C LEU A 775 -2.81 -46.65 27.81
N ALA A 776 -3.98 -47.29 27.65
CA ALA A 776 -4.11 -48.74 27.84
C ALA A 776 -3.23 -49.56 26.86
N GLY A 777 -2.96 -49.03 25.67
CA GLY A 777 -2.06 -49.64 24.68
C GLY A 777 -0.57 -49.39 24.91
N ARG A 778 -0.16 -48.65 25.94
CA ARG A 778 1.25 -48.29 26.18
C ARG A 778 1.90 -49.12 27.27
N ARG A 779 3.19 -49.45 27.08
CA ARG A 779 4.01 -50.18 28.08
C ARG A 779 4.33 -49.20 29.24
N GLU A 780 4.05 -49.66 30.45
CA GLU A 780 4.37 -48.91 31.68
C GLU A 780 5.85 -48.52 31.77
N GLY A 781 6.17 -47.33 32.29
CA GLY A 781 7.52 -46.82 32.40
C GLY A 781 8.09 -46.12 31.15
N THR A 782 7.43 -46.24 29.98
CA THR A 782 7.84 -45.50 28.78
C THR A 782 7.46 -44.00 28.85
N THR A 783 8.10 -43.18 28.01
CA THR A 783 7.79 -41.75 27.88
C THR A 783 6.33 -41.55 27.47
N ASP A 784 5.84 -42.34 26.50
CA ASP A 784 4.46 -42.25 26.03
C ASP A 784 3.44 -42.64 27.11
N TYR A 785 3.73 -43.67 27.90
CA TYR A 785 2.88 -44.05 29.03
C TYR A 785 2.72 -42.94 30.05
N ARG A 786 3.85 -42.29 30.42
CA ARG A 786 3.85 -41.17 31.37
C ARG A 786 3.09 -39.96 30.77
N HIS A 787 3.28 -39.70 29.48
CA HIS A 787 2.61 -38.65 28.77
C HIS A 787 1.08 -38.81 28.76
N PHE A 788 0.61 -39.99 28.31
CA PHE A 788 -0.84 -40.22 28.22
C PHE A 788 -1.48 -40.32 29.60
N ARG A 789 -0.78 -40.80 30.63
CA ARG A 789 -1.24 -40.81 32.02
C ARG A 789 -1.44 -39.37 32.53
N ASP A 790 -0.46 -38.48 32.32
CA ASP A 790 -0.59 -37.05 32.70
C ASP A 790 -1.78 -36.37 32.04
N LEU A 791 -1.98 -36.61 30.73
CA LEU A 791 -3.10 -36.07 29.98
C LEU A 791 -4.44 -36.63 30.43
N ALA A 792 -4.52 -37.94 30.72
CA ALA A 792 -5.76 -38.55 31.23
C ALA A 792 -6.17 -37.95 32.58
N GLU A 793 -5.21 -37.77 33.50
CA GLU A 793 -5.46 -37.14 34.81
C GLU A 793 -5.95 -35.69 34.68
N LYS A 794 -5.38 -34.92 33.74
CA LYS A 794 -5.80 -33.52 33.44
C LYS A 794 -7.21 -33.46 32.85
N LEU A 795 -7.51 -34.30 31.90
CA LEU A 795 -8.83 -34.34 31.25
C LEU A 795 -9.92 -34.81 32.21
N GLU A 796 -9.64 -35.78 33.08
CA GLU A 796 -10.57 -36.23 34.11
C GLU A 796 -10.92 -35.08 35.09
N LYS A 797 -9.93 -34.29 35.49
CA LYS A 797 -10.19 -33.10 36.32
C LYS A 797 -11.05 -32.05 35.59
N LEU A 798 -10.94 -31.96 34.27
CA LEU A 798 -11.78 -31.04 33.50
C LEU A 798 -13.25 -31.49 33.42
N ILE A 799 -13.49 -32.81 33.32
CA ILE A 799 -14.83 -33.40 33.22
C ILE A 799 -15.53 -33.38 34.58
N ARG A 800 -14.82 -33.71 35.65
CA ARG A 800 -15.35 -33.70 37.02
C ARG A 800 -14.95 -32.42 37.73
N PRO A 801 -15.88 -31.46 37.92
CA PRO A 801 -15.57 -30.33 38.79
C PRO A 801 -15.25 -30.88 40.19
N ASP A 802 -14.14 -30.46 40.77
CA ASP A 802 -13.79 -30.80 42.13
C ASP A 802 -14.99 -30.61 43.08
N GLU A 803 -15.41 -31.65 43.76
CA GLU A 803 -16.23 -31.53 44.92
C GLU A 803 -15.47 -30.67 45.94
N ALA A 804 -15.92 -29.41 46.06
CA ALA A 804 -15.57 -28.48 47.12
C ALA A 804 -14.07 -28.11 47.30
N ALA A 805 -13.65 -27.00 46.70
CA ALA A 805 -12.79 -26.11 47.48
C ALA A 805 -13.64 -25.51 48.65
N PRO A 806 -13.15 -25.43 49.86
CA PRO A 806 -13.89 -24.78 50.93
C PRO A 806 -14.17 -23.34 50.60
N LYS A 807 -15.40 -22.89 50.81
CA LYS A 807 -15.76 -21.47 50.79
C LYS A 807 -15.05 -20.85 52.00
N ASP A 808 -14.01 -20.09 51.76
CA ASP A 808 -13.54 -19.04 52.67
C ASP A 808 -13.81 -17.66 52.08
#